data_369049a75be27cb090f63fa633ca5aba
#
_entry.id   369049a75be27cb090f63fa633ca5aba
#
_cell.length_a   1.000
_cell.length_b   1.000
_cell.length_c   1.000
_cell.angle_alpha   90.00
_cell.angle_beta   90.00
_cell.angle_gamma   90.00
#
_symmetry.space_group_name_H-M   'P 1'
#
loop_
_entity.id
_entity.type
_entity.pdbx_description
1 polymer ?
#
loop_
_entity_poly.entity_id
_entity_poly.type
_entity_poly.pdbx_seq_one_letter_code
_entity_poly.pdbx_strand_id
1 'polypeptide(L)'
;MYATGLGAHAEVSLLGSGGETLSTQAADALGGVLFRHVTPGTGYRIRAGGEESEPLTVHTQSDEPWDPSSYEQSIPDSGYGYITTRDGTKLAIDVHMPGIDASPFSGVISTKERPAAIKAARYPTLIEYAGYGYANPAGPESGLAQLANLMGFAVVDVNMRGTGCSGGAFDYFEPLQSLDAYDVIETISKQPWVLHHKVGMFGISYGGISQLFAAQTDPHGLAAIAPLSVLDTTAATLYPGGILNTGFAVPWAEGRQYDAEAAGPETGEHWAYEQIQKGDTTCAENQALHEEAPSLISEIKENAYYNPPVADPLDPITFVHKITVPTFMACQWEDEQTGGHCADLAEHFTGTKRKWFTFTNGAHIDSLDPYTLDRLYDFLELYVARKAPIEHAGILHLAAPTVYSAAFGVPKGDELTLPADPIQEMSNFREALQAFKVLPEIRVLFDNGAGTSPNDNTTPGNPYPAFEKSFSSFPIPGTTAQTWYLGAEGTLGETPAPSHGVDSYTSNAESTPLSDYSTNTGPGGLWGVASQWEWNWTQPAAGTAASYVTAPLADNTTVIGAGAVNLWAESSTPNVDFQATISEVRPDGKETFVQDGWLRASERKLATTSENILDQEPTALEPIPTLLASDVQPMPANEFVPVTIPLYFEGHVYRAGSRIRVTISAPNGTQPIWSFDQTQPEGTTARVSLEFGPGTESNVTLPVVPGVSVPTGLPACPSLRNEPCREYEAYENEGS
;
A
#
# COMPACT_ATOMS: atom_id res chain seq x y z
N MET A 1 -20.47 12.44 -16.88
CA MET A 1 -21.28 12.07 -18.10
C MET A 1 -20.35 12.06 -19.30
N TYR A 2 -20.53 11.15 -20.24
CA TYR A 2 -19.64 11.05 -21.39
C TYR A 2 -20.41 10.86 -22.71
N ALA A 3 -19.74 11.16 -23.82
CA ALA A 3 -20.15 10.80 -25.16
C ALA A 3 -18.96 10.36 -25.99
N THR A 4 -19.15 9.42 -26.89
CA THR A 4 -18.14 8.86 -27.79
C THR A 4 -18.63 8.80 -29.23
N GLY A 5 -17.73 8.52 -30.18
CA GLY A 5 -18.06 8.45 -31.60
C GLY A 5 -18.32 9.82 -32.25
N LEU A 6 -17.83 10.87 -31.62
CA LEU A 6 -17.92 12.24 -32.14
C LEU A 6 -16.78 12.50 -33.14
N GLY A 7 -16.93 13.57 -33.93
CA GLY A 7 -15.79 14.05 -34.71
C GLY A 7 -14.72 14.63 -33.81
N ALA A 8 -13.44 14.38 -34.11
CA ALA A 8 -12.33 14.97 -33.38
C ALA A 8 -12.50 16.49 -33.26
N HIS A 9 -12.32 17.01 -32.04
CA HIS A 9 -12.47 18.42 -31.69
C HIS A 9 -13.86 19.01 -31.93
N ALA A 10 -14.90 18.18 -32.06
CA ALA A 10 -16.28 18.64 -32.15
C ALA A 10 -16.68 19.35 -30.86
N GLU A 11 -17.40 20.50 -31.02
CA GLU A 11 -17.97 21.20 -29.88
C GLU A 11 -19.13 20.41 -29.29
N VAL A 12 -19.08 20.13 -27.97
CA VAL A 12 -20.07 19.33 -27.26
C VAL A 12 -20.54 20.11 -26.02
N SER A 13 -21.86 20.25 -25.88
CA SER A 13 -22.45 20.93 -24.73
C SER A 13 -23.23 19.98 -23.84
N LEU A 14 -23.00 20.06 -22.54
CA LEU A 14 -23.86 19.50 -21.51
C LEU A 14 -25.01 20.44 -21.22
N LEU A 15 -26.24 19.96 -21.36
CA LEU A 15 -27.45 20.72 -21.08
C LEU A 15 -28.11 20.27 -19.79
N GLY A 16 -28.62 21.21 -19.02
CA GLY A 16 -29.48 20.94 -17.86
C GLY A 16 -30.87 20.50 -18.26
N SER A 17 -31.67 20.07 -17.28
CA SER A 17 -33.06 19.61 -17.49
C SER A 17 -34.00 20.67 -18.10
N GLY A 18 -33.68 21.94 -17.93
CA GLY A 18 -34.39 23.06 -18.53
C GLY A 18 -33.93 23.43 -19.95
N GLY A 19 -32.90 22.75 -20.48
CA GLY A 19 -32.27 22.99 -21.77
C GLY A 19 -31.20 24.09 -21.77
N GLU A 20 -30.86 24.64 -20.59
CA GLU A 20 -29.76 25.58 -20.46
C GLU A 20 -28.40 24.86 -20.65
N THR A 21 -27.42 25.54 -21.25
CA THR A 21 -26.06 25.01 -21.37
C THR A 21 -25.33 25.19 -20.05
N LEU A 22 -24.91 24.07 -19.44
CA LEU A 22 -24.16 24.03 -18.18
C LEU A 22 -22.66 24.09 -18.43
N SER A 23 -22.17 23.38 -19.45
CA SER A 23 -20.77 23.34 -19.83
C SER A 23 -20.62 23.06 -21.31
N THR A 24 -19.52 23.50 -21.90
CA THR A 24 -19.16 23.19 -23.30
C THR A 24 -17.68 22.83 -23.33
N GLN A 25 -17.37 21.71 -24.01
CA GLN A 25 -16.01 21.20 -24.18
C GLN A 25 -15.83 20.76 -25.64
N ALA A 26 -14.60 20.62 -26.09
CA ALA A 26 -14.29 19.97 -27.36
C ALA A 26 -14.08 18.48 -27.12
N ALA A 27 -14.55 17.63 -28.00
CA ALA A 27 -14.18 16.23 -28.01
C ALA A 27 -12.68 16.10 -28.24
N ASP A 28 -12.07 15.06 -27.68
CA ASP A 28 -10.66 14.73 -27.89
C ASP A 28 -10.36 14.27 -29.33
N ALA A 29 -9.13 13.88 -29.61
CA ALA A 29 -8.72 13.40 -30.93
C ALA A 29 -9.38 12.07 -31.31
N LEU A 30 -9.81 11.27 -30.35
CA LEU A 30 -10.51 9.99 -30.54
C LEU A 30 -12.04 10.14 -30.65
N GLY A 31 -12.54 11.35 -30.46
CA GLY A 31 -13.99 11.66 -30.52
C GLY A 31 -14.70 11.30 -29.20
N GLY A 32 -14.00 11.32 -28.11
CA GLY A 32 -14.51 11.21 -26.75
C GLY A 32 -14.71 12.56 -26.08
N VAL A 33 -15.58 12.66 -25.11
CA VAL A 33 -15.72 13.80 -24.20
C VAL A 33 -16.27 13.33 -22.85
N LEU A 34 -15.70 13.82 -21.76
CA LEU A 34 -16.11 13.48 -20.39
C LEU A 34 -16.41 14.75 -19.58
N PHE A 35 -17.65 14.91 -19.15
CA PHE A 35 -18.07 15.94 -18.19
C PHE A 35 -17.97 15.37 -16.77
N ARG A 36 -16.95 15.81 -16.03
CA ARG A 36 -16.71 15.40 -14.64
C ARG A 36 -17.54 16.25 -13.66
N HIS A 37 -17.73 15.78 -12.44
CA HIS A 37 -18.40 16.47 -11.34
C HIS A 37 -19.80 17.03 -11.65
N VAL A 38 -20.54 16.36 -12.53
CA VAL A 38 -21.92 16.75 -12.83
C VAL A 38 -22.80 16.44 -11.64
N THR A 39 -23.55 17.45 -11.15
CA THR A 39 -24.44 17.27 -10.01
C THR A 39 -25.46 16.17 -10.23
N PRO A 40 -25.70 15.24 -9.30
CA PRO A 40 -26.74 14.23 -9.45
C PRO A 40 -28.11 14.84 -9.75
N GLY A 41 -28.82 14.24 -10.73
CA GLY A 41 -30.10 14.75 -11.20
C GLY A 41 -30.55 14.08 -12.51
N THR A 42 -31.75 14.41 -12.95
CA THR A 42 -32.38 13.82 -14.16
C THR A 42 -32.63 14.86 -15.24
N GLY A 43 -32.76 14.39 -16.48
CA GLY A 43 -33.13 15.23 -17.61
C GLY A 43 -31.97 15.97 -18.28
N TYR A 44 -30.74 15.65 -17.93
CA TYR A 44 -29.56 16.14 -18.63
C TYR A 44 -29.53 15.67 -20.06
N ARG A 45 -28.91 16.44 -20.96
CA ARG A 45 -28.69 16.06 -22.36
C ARG A 45 -27.30 16.47 -22.79
N ILE A 46 -26.77 15.72 -23.77
CA ILE A 46 -25.52 16.10 -24.46
C ILE A 46 -25.90 16.54 -25.87
N ARG A 47 -25.41 17.70 -26.30
CA ARG A 47 -25.62 18.24 -27.64
C ARG A 47 -24.30 18.37 -28.40
N ALA A 48 -24.24 17.79 -29.59
CA ALA A 48 -23.12 17.88 -30.52
C ALA A 48 -23.61 18.02 -31.97
N GLY A 49 -23.00 18.92 -32.73
CA GLY A 49 -23.32 19.09 -34.16
C GLY A 49 -24.78 19.42 -34.47
N GLY A 50 -25.54 19.91 -33.49
CA GLY A 50 -26.98 20.20 -33.64
C GLY A 50 -27.93 19.06 -33.30
N GLU A 51 -27.39 17.90 -32.92
CA GLU A 51 -28.16 16.76 -32.39
C GLU A 51 -28.10 16.76 -30.86
N GLU A 52 -29.17 16.27 -30.22
CA GLU A 52 -29.26 16.13 -28.77
C GLU A 52 -29.54 14.68 -28.39
N SER A 53 -28.91 14.22 -27.28
CA SER A 53 -29.22 12.91 -26.71
C SER A 53 -30.64 12.84 -26.15
N GLU A 54 -31.14 11.63 -25.91
CA GLU A 54 -32.24 11.40 -24.97
C GLU A 54 -31.90 11.94 -23.57
N PRO A 55 -32.89 12.19 -22.71
CA PRO A 55 -32.67 12.60 -21.35
C PRO A 55 -31.84 11.57 -20.57
N LEU A 56 -30.81 12.03 -19.93
CA LEU A 56 -29.87 11.22 -19.13
C LEU A 56 -30.02 11.54 -17.63
N THR A 57 -29.61 10.60 -16.78
CA THR A 57 -29.57 10.75 -15.33
C THR A 57 -28.16 10.63 -14.84
N VAL A 58 -27.77 11.54 -13.95
CA VAL A 58 -26.55 11.43 -13.15
C VAL A 58 -26.97 10.91 -11.78
N HIS A 59 -26.46 9.74 -11.42
CA HIS A 59 -26.77 9.07 -10.16
C HIS A 59 -25.79 9.47 -9.06
N THR A 60 -26.17 9.27 -7.80
CA THR A 60 -25.24 9.26 -6.67
C THR A 60 -24.65 7.86 -6.51
N GLN A 61 -23.58 7.73 -5.71
CA GLN A 61 -23.03 6.42 -5.38
C GLN A 61 -24.01 5.52 -4.61
N SER A 62 -24.95 6.11 -3.90
CA SER A 62 -25.96 5.42 -3.07
C SER A 62 -27.29 5.21 -3.77
N ASP A 63 -27.46 5.68 -5.03
CA ASP A 63 -28.70 5.49 -5.76
C ASP A 63 -28.94 4.01 -6.04
N GLU A 64 -30.04 3.49 -5.54
CA GLU A 64 -30.56 2.16 -5.84
C GLU A 64 -31.92 2.27 -6.55
N PRO A 65 -32.32 1.22 -7.29
CA PRO A 65 -31.55 0.05 -7.65
C PRO A 65 -31.07 0.14 -9.10
N TRP A 66 -29.83 -0.19 -9.35
CA TRP A 66 -29.46 -0.61 -10.69
C TRP A 66 -30.25 -1.86 -11.03
N ASP A 67 -30.70 -1.98 -12.27
CA ASP A 67 -31.44 -3.17 -12.71
C ASP A 67 -30.55 -4.42 -12.45
N PRO A 68 -30.90 -5.30 -11.50
CA PRO A 68 -30.09 -6.49 -11.21
C PRO A 68 -29.91 -7.42 -12.40
N SER A 69 -30.75 -7.29 -13.46
CA SER A 69 -30.59 -8.06 -14.69
C SER A 69 -29.33 -7.66 -15.48
N SER A 70 -28.77 -6.48 -15.26
CA SER A 70 -27.49 -6.07 -15.83
C SER A 70 -26.34 -6.99 -15.44
N TYR A 71 -26.43 -7.63 -14.25
CA TYR A 71 -25.43 -8.58 -13.75
C TYR A 71 -25.64 -10.02 -14.24
N GLU A 72 -26.70 -10.30 -15.04
CA GLU A 72 -26.97 -11.63 -15.61
C GLU A 72 -26.25 -11.84 -16.95
N GLN A 73 -25.30 -10.97 -17.29
CA GLN A 73 -24.49 -11.11 -18.49
C GLN A 73 -23.62 -12.37 -18.41
N SER A 74 -23.43 -13.02 -19.55
CA SER A 74 -22.55 -14.18 -19.69
C SER A 74 -21.15 -13.72 -20.05
N ILE A 75 -20.16 -14.16 -19.28
CA ILE A 75 -18.74 -13.92 -19.55
C ILE A 75 -18.07 -15.24 -19.97
N PRO A 76 -16.87 -15.21 -20.56
CA PRO A 76 -16.11 -16.43 -20.83
C PRO A 76 -15.93 -17.29 -19.58
N ASP A 77 -15.99 -18.60 -19.75
CA ASP A 77 -15.64 -19.55 -18.68
C ASP A 77 -14.13 -19.85 -18.62
N SER A 78 -13.34 -19.24 -19.48
CA SER A 78 -11.87 -19.28 -19.53
C SER A 78 -11.36 -18.28 -20.58
N GLY A 79 -10.26 -17.62 -20.28
CA GLY A 79 -9.59 -16.69 -21.16
C GLY A 79 -10.25 -15.30 -21.21
N TYR A 80 -9.81 -14.53 -22.19
CA TYR A 80 -10.08 -13.12 -22.34
C TYR A 80 -11.51 -12.80 -22.74
N GLY A 81 -12.04 -11.68 -22.25
CA GLY A 81 -13.35 -11.16 -22.58
C GLY A 81 -13.64 -9.81 -21.93
N TYR A 82 -14.93 -9.49 -21.79
CA TYR A 82 -15.37 -8.21 -21.24
C TYR A 82 -16.55 -8.37 -20.28
N ILE A 83 -16.60 -7.48 -19.28
CA ILE A 83 -17.77 -7.24 -18.43
C ILE A 83 -18.28 -5.82 -18.72
N THR A 84 -19.60 -5.65 -18.84
CA THR A 84 -20.23 -4.34 -18.98
C THR A 84 -20.68 -3.85 -17.61
N THR A 85 -20.25 -2.67 -17.21
CA THR A 85 -20.64 -2.01 -15.96
C THR A 85 -21.95 -1.26 -16.11
N ARG A 86 -22.51 -0.77 -15.02
CA ARG A 86 -23.81 -0.08 -14.94
C ARG A 86 -23.96 1.12 -15.88
N ASP A 87 -22.88 1.83 -16.18
CA ASP A 87 -22.87 2.98 -17.08
C ASP A 87 -22.59 2.61 -18.55
N GLY A 88 -22.47 1.32 -18.85
CA GLY A 88 -22.22 0.79 -20.18
C GLY A 88 -20.74 0.65 -20.55
N THR A 89 -19.83 1.06 -19.67
CA THR A 89 -18.39 0.87 -19.88
C THR A 89 -18.05 -0.62 -19.87
N LYS A 90 -17.21 -1.07 -20.78
CA LYS A 90 -16.75 -2.45 -20.86
C LYS A 90 -15.35 -2.56 -20.27
N LEU A 91 -15.20 -3.40 -19.26
CA LEU A 91 -13.90 -3.71 -18.63
C LEU A 91 -13.36 -5.01 -19.19
N ALA A 92 -12.08 -5.01 -19.54
CA ALA A 92 -11.37 -6.21 -19.98
C ALA A 92 -11.14 -7.15 -18.79
N ILE A 93 -11.38 -8.45 -19.05
CA ILE A 93 -11.17 -9.53 -18.07
C ILE A 93 -10.38 -10.66 -18.70
N ASP A 94 -9.67 -11.42 -17.85
CA ASP A 94 -9.13 -12.74 -18.23
C ASP A 94 -9.45 -13.76 -17.13
N VAL A 95 -9.99 -14.91 -17.54
CA VAL A 95 -10.48 -15.96 -16.62
C VAL A 95 -9.53 -17.15 -16.62
N HIS A 96 -8.90 -17.40 -15.50
CA HIS A 96 -7.93 -18.46 -15.28
C HIS A 96 -8.52 -19.55 -14.38
N MET A 97 -8.64 -20.76 -14.90
CA MET A 97 -9.21 -21.90 -14.18
C MET A 97 -8.14 -22.79 -13.59
N PRO A 98 -8.29 -23.30 -12.36
CA PRO A 98 -7.31 -24.17 -11.74
C PRO A 98 -7.17 -25.51 -12.49
N GLY A 99 -5.95 -26.05 -12.50
CA GLY A 99 -5.65 -27.39 -12.98
C GLY A 99 -5.56 -27.57 -14.51
N ILE A 100 -5.81 -26.53 -15.32
CA ILE A 100 -5.73 -26.60 -16.78
C ILE A 100 -4.59 -25.71 -17.31
N ASP A 101 -4.47 -24.52 -16.76
CA ASP A 101 -3.50 -23.51 -17.18
C ASP A 101 -2.31 -23.40 -16.19
N ALA A 102 -2.47 -23.95 -15.00
CA ALA A 102 -1.52 -23.84 -13.89
C ALA A 102 -0.41 -24.92 -13.92
N SER A 103 0.23 -25.13 -15.05
CA SER A 103 1.46 -25.94 -15.04
C SER A 103 2.69 -25.06 -15.24
N PRO A 104 3.44 -24.74 -14.19
CA PRO A 104 4.79 -24.19 -14.34
C PRO A 104 5.73 -25.17 -15.05
N PHE A 105 5.25 -26.40 -15.32
CA PHE A 105 6.01 -27.50 -15.92
C PHE A 105 5.63 -27.84 -17.35
N SER A 106 4.53 -27.29 -17.90
CA SER A 106 4.15 -27.53 -19.28
C SER A 106 4.10 -26.23 -20.06
N GLY A 107 5.01 -26.07 -20.99
CA GLY A 107 4.82 -25.09 -22.06
C GLY A 107 3.45 -25.37 -22.71
N VAL A 108 2.54 -24.40 -22.54
CA VAL A 108 1.28 -24.23 -23.29
C VAL A 108 0.50 -25.53 -23.55
N ILE A 109 -0.36 -25.92 -22.64
CA ILE A 109 -1.49 -26.78 -23.00
C ILE A 109 -2.55 -25.87 -23.65
N SER A 110 -2.74 -26.07 -24.94
CA SER A 110 -3.75 -25.37 -25.72
C SER A 110 -5.14 -25.51 -25.11
N THR A 111 -5.78 -24.38 -24.80
CA THR A 111 -7.12 -24.22 -24.21
C THR A 111 -8.27 -24.73 -25.09
N LYS A 112 -8.01 -25.50 -26.13
CA LYS A 112 -8.97 -25.70 -27.22
C LYS A 112 -10.18 -26.60 -26.95
N GLU A 113 -10.18 -27.50 -25.99
CA GLU A 113 -11.42 -28.22 -25.63
C GLU A 113 -11.42 -28.72 -24.18
N ARG A 114 -12.18 -28.07 -23.31
CA ARG A 114 -12.47 -28.59 -21.99
C ARG A 114 -13.34 -29.85 -22.06
N PRO A 115 -13.00 -30.92 -21.36
CA PRO A 115 -13.91 -32.06 -21.18
C PRO A 115 -15.22 -31.64 -20.54
N ALA A 116 -16.35 -32.21 -20.97
CA ALA A 116 -17.68 -31.85 -20.48
C ALA A 116 -17.83 -31.93 -18.95
N ALA A 117 -17.10 -32.83 -18.30
CA ALA A 117 -17.08 -32.97 -16.84
C ALA A 117 -16.44 -31.72 -16.15
N ILE A 118 -15.46 -31.09 -16.78
CA ILE A 118 -14.81 -29.88 -16.26
C ILE A 118 -15.73 -28.65 -16.45
N LYS A 119 -16.51 -28.62 -17.54
CA LYS A 119 -17.51 -27.56 -17.78
C LYS A 119 -18.63 -27.53 -16.74
N ALA A 120 -18.91 -28.63 -16.06
CA ALA A 120 -19.91 -28.73 -15.00
C ALA A 120 -19.34 -28.47 -13.59
N ALA A 121 -18.03 -28.33 -13.45
CA ALA A 121 -17.40 -28.08 -12.16
C ALA A 121 -17.61 -26.63 -11.71
N ARG A 122 -17.69 -26.45 -10.40
CA ARG A 122 -17.72 -25.12 -9.75
C ARG A 122 -16.46 -24.93 -8.96
N TYR A 123 -15.88 -23.73 -9.05
CA TYR A 123 -14.61 -23.40 -8.45
C TYR A 123 -14.77 -22.26 -7.42
N PRO A 124 -14.09 -22.32 -6.27
CA PRO A 124 -13.90 -21.13 -5.49
C PRO A 124 -13.18 -20.10 -6.36
N THR A 125 -13.61 -18.85 -6.30
CA THR A 125 -13.20 -17.84 -7.29
C THR A 125 -12.68 -16.61 -6.58
N LEU A 126 -11.54 -16.12 -7.04
CA LEU A 126 -10.92 -14.86 -6.62
C LEU A 126 -10.95 -13.86 -7.77
N ILE A 127 -11.00 -12.59 -7.43
CA ILE A 127 -10.88 -11.48 -8.36
C ILE A 127 -9.61 -10.71 -8.00
N GLU A 128 -8.77 -10.44 -8.99
CA GLU A 128 -7.71 -9.46 -8.94
C GLU A 128 -8.13 -8.25 -9.79
N TYR A 129 -8.30 -7.10 -9.14
CA TYR A 129 -8.83 -5.88 -9.75
C TYR A 129 -7.82 -4.76 -9.60
N ALA A 130 -7.16 -4.35 -10.68
CA ALA A 130 -6.11 -3.34 -10.66
C ALA A 130 -5.97 -2.62 -12.00
N GLY A 131 -5.23 -1.50 -11.99
CA GLY A 131 -4.85 -0.74 -13.17
C GLY A 131 -3.49 -1.16 -13.75
N TYR A 132 -3.13 -2.46 -13.69
CA TYR A 132 -1.84 -2.96 -14.15
C TYR A 132 -1.88 -3.79 -15.43
N GLY A 133 -2.99 -3.84 -16.12
CA GLY A 133 -3.10 -4.59 -17.37
C GLY A 133 -3.08 -6.11 -17.23
N TYR A 134 -3.46 -6.67 -16.10
CA TYR A 134 -3.44 -8.12 -15.84
C TYR A 134 -4.37 -8.93 -16.76
N ALA A 135 -5.50 -8.34 -17.16
CA ALA A 135 -6.42 -8.98 -18.09
C ALA A 135 -5.91 -8.90 -19.53
N ASN A 136 -4.81 -9.61 -19.82
CA ASN A 136 -4.28 -9.70 -21.17
C ASN A 136 -4.34 -11.14 -21.70
N PRO A 137 -4.60 -11.34 -23.03
CA PRO A 137 -4.79 -12.68 -23.60
C PRO A 137 -3.53 -13.54 -23.67
N ALA A 138 -2.37 -13.03 -23.30
CA ALA A 138 -1.13 -13.79 -23.30
C ALA A 138 -1.00 -14.73 -22.08
N GLY A 139 -1.95 -14.64 -21.15
CA GLY A 139 -2.01 -15.43 -19.92
C GLY A 139 -1.79 -14.57 -18.66
N PRO A 140 -1.81 -15.16 -17.47
CA PRO A 140 -1.69 -14.42 -16.24
C PRO A 140 -0.33 -13.72 -16.17
N GLU A 141 -0.32 -12.41 -16.14
CA GLU A 141 0.88 -11.62 -15.87
C GLU A 141 1.16 -11.58 -14.37
N SER A 142 0.12 -11.69 -13.54
CA SER A 142 0.26 -11.76 -12.09
C SER A 142 0.74 -13.13 -11.61
N GLY A 143 1.82 -13.14 -10.84
CA GLY A 143 2.24 -14.32 -10.09
C GLY A 143 1.21 -14.78 -9.06
N LEU A 144 0.35 -13.88 -8.59
CA LEU A 144 -0.74 -14.18 -7.67
C LEU A 144 -1.81 -15.05 -8.31
N ALA A 145 -2.21 -14.79 -9.56
CA ALA A 145 -3.16 -15.63 -10.28
C ALA A 145 -2.63 -17.07 -10.41
N GLN A 146 -1.33 -17.24 -10.70
CA GLN A 146 -0.69 -18.56 -10.76
C GLN A 146 -0.72 -19.25 -9.39
N LEU A 147 -0.40 -18.51 -8.32
CA LEU A 147 -0.44 -19.03 -6.95
C LEU A 147 -1.85 -19.47 -6.56
N ALA A 148 -2.86 -18.66 -6.83
CA ALA A 148 -4.26 -18.97 -6.53
C ALA A 148 -4.76 -20.19 -7.31
N ASN A 149 -4.37 -20.36 -8.56
CA ASN A 149 -4.67 -21.54 -9.36
C ASN A 149 -4.08 -22.83 -8.73
N LEU A 150 -2.85 -22.77 -8.17
CA LEU A 150 -2.25 -23.88 -7.43
C LEU A 150 -3.03 -24.22 -6.15
N MET A 151 -3.61 -23.21 -5.49
CA MET A 151 -4.50 -23.39 -4.35
C MET A 151 -5.90 -23.91 -4.74
N GLY A 152 -6.17 -24.11 -6.02
CA GLY A 152 -7.46 -24.64 -6.51
C GLY A 152 -8.53 -23.58 -6.79
N PHE A 153 -8.18 -22.29 -6.77
CA PHE A 153 -9.09 -21.19 -7.07
C PHE A 153 -9.10 -20.86 -8.57
N ALA A 154 -10.27 -20.56 -9.12
CA ALA A 154 -10.35 -19.80 -10.35
C ALA A 154 -10.00 -18.33 -10.05
N VAL A 155 -9.36 -17.65 -10.99
CA VAL A 155 -9.04 -16.23 -10.88
C VAL A 155 -9.65 -15.48 -12.04
N VAL A 156 -10.21 -14.32 -11.77
CA VAL A 156 -10.62 -13.37 -12.80
C VAL A 156 -9.78 -12.11 -12.61
N ASP A 157 -8.84 -11.93 -13.52
CA ASP A 157 -8.08 -10.69 -13.63
C ASP A 157 -8.94 -9.64 -14.34
N VAL A 158 -9.00 -8.45 -13.79
CA VAL A 158 -9.85 -7.35 -14.29
C VAL A 158 -9.04 -6.07 -14.36
N ASN A 159 -8.99 -5.48 -15.54
CA ASN A 159 -8.41 -4.16 -15.72
C ASN A 159 -9.42 -3.07 -15.35
N MET A 160 -8.98 -2.13 -14.52
CA MET A 160 -9.79 -0.96 -14.17
C MET A 160 -10.15 -0.14 -15.40
N ARG A 161 -11.21 0.67 -15.28
CA ARG A 161 -11.61 1.59 -16.37
C ARG A 161 -10.44 2.48 -16.81
N GLY A 162 -10.35 2.71 -18.11
CA GLY A 162 -9.32 3.54 -18.71
C GLY A 162 -7.93 2.91 -18.73
N THR A 163 -7.79 1.58 -18.55
CA THR A 163 -6.50 0.88 -18.68
C THR A 163 -6.59 -0.27 -19.68
N GLY A 164 -5.56 -0.44 -20.48
CA GLY A 164 -5.47 -1.48 -21.49
C GLY A 164 -6.65 -1.49 -22.47
N CYS A 165 -7.37 -2.59 -22.55
CA CYS A 165 -8.59 -2.71 -23.34
C CYS A 165 -9.88 -2.38 -22.57
N SER A 166 -9.81 -1.92 -21.32
CA SER A 166 -10.98 -1.42 -20.59
C SER A 166 -11.36 -0.03 -21.06
N GLY A 167 -12.66 0.22 -21.20
CA GLY A 167 -13.18 1.53 -21.59
C GLY A 167 -13.20 2.53 -20.44
N GLY A 168 -13.59 3.77 -20.75
CA GLY A 168 -13.66 4.87 -19.80
C GLY A 168 -12.37 5.65 -19.72
N ALA A 169 -12.30 6.60 -18.79
CA ALA A 169 -11.11 7.36 -18.47
C ALA A 169 -10.57 6.92 -17.11
N PHE A 170 -9.28 6.84 -16.99
CA PHE A 170 -8.61 6.44 -15.74
C PHE A 170 -8.46 7.66 -14.80
N ASP A 171 -8.70 7.42 -13.53
CA ASP A 171 -8.33 8.31 -12.44
C ASP A 171 -8.14 7.42 -11.20
N TYR A 172 -6.99 7.49 -10.50
CA TYR A 172 -6.67 6.53 -9.46
C TYR A 172 -7.59 6.67 -8.25
N PHE A 173 -8.06 5.52 -7.73
CA PHE A 173 -8.94 5.40 -6.56
C PHE A 173 -10.27 6.18 -6.65
N GLU A 174 -10.67 6.64 -7.83
CA GLU A 174 -11.93 7.38 -7.97
C GLU A 174 -13.15 6.54 -7.54
N PRO A 175 -14.21 7.18 -7.01
CA PRO A 175 -15.42 6.49 -6.58
C PRO A 175 -16.07 5.60 -7.66
N LEU A 176 -15.91 5.95 -8.92
CA LEU A 176 -16.47 5.17 -10.03
C LEU A 176 -15.76 3.83 -10.22
N GLN A 177 -14.45 3.74 -9.94
CA GLN A 177 -13.73 2.46 -9.90
C GLN A 177 -14.27 1.53 -8.80
N SER A 178 -14.71 2.08 -7.67
CA SER A 178 -15.34 1.30 -6.59
C SER A 178 -16.68 0.71 -7.05
N LEU A 179 -17.47 1.47 -7.80
CA LEU A 179 -18.75 1.01 -8.34
C LEU A 179 -18.57 0.00 -9.48
N ASP A 180 -17.53 0.15 -10.30
CA ASP A 180 -17.13 -0.86 -11.28
C ASP A 180 -16.79 -2.18 -10.61
N ALA A 181 -16.01 -2.14 -9.53
CA ALA A 181 -15.67 -3.33 -8.76
C ALA A 181 -16.93 -4.01 -8.18
N TYR A 182 -17.90 -3.23 -7.69
CA TYR A 182 -19.22 -3.76 -7.31
C TYR A 182 -19.86 -4.53 -8.46
N ASP A 183 -19.96 -3.92 -9.65
CA ASP A 183 -20.59 -4.53 -10.82
C ASP A 183 -19.86 -5.80 -11.28
N VAL A 184 -18.53 -5.77 -11.23
CA VAL A 184 -17.67 -6.93 -11.52
C VAL A 184 -17.96 -8.07 -10.53
N ILE A 185 -18.01 -7.80 -9.24
CA ILE A 185 -18.27 -8.79 -8.19
C ILE A 185 -19.67 -9.41 -8.38
N GLU A 186 -20.70 -8.58 -8.58
CA GLU A 186 -22.08 -9.05 -8.80
C GLU A 186 -22.19 -9.90 -10.07
N THR A 187 -21.54 -9.49 -11.15
CA THR A 187 -21.56 -10.22 -12.44
C THR A 187 -20.84 -11.55 -12.33
N ILE A 188 -19.62 -11.58 -11.78
CA ILE A 188 -18.83 -12.81 -11.68
C ILE A 188 -19.48 -13.79 -10.72
N SER A 189 -20.02 -13.34 -9.59
CA SER A 189 -20.68 -14.20 -8.61
C SER A 189 -21.85 -15.00 -9.20
N LYS A 190 -22.53 -14.46 -10.20
CA LYS A 190 -23.67 -15.13 -10.88
C LYS A 190 -23.25 -16.17 -11.90
N GLN A 191 -21.98 -16.27 -12.28
CA GLN A 191 -21.56 -17.22 -13.28
C GLN A 191 -21.77 -18.68 -12.81
N PRO A 192 -22.16 -19.60 -13.69
CA PRO A 192 -22.51 -20.97 -13.32
C PRO A 192 -21.34 -21.79 -12.77
N TRP A 193 -20.12 -21.38 -13.06
CA TRP A 193 -18.89 -22.02 -12.61
C TRP A 193 -18.37 -21.49 -11.27
N VAL A 194 -18.95 -20.41 -10.73
CA VAL A 194 -18.57 -19.86 -9.42
C VAL A 194 -19.18 -20.65 -8.28
N LEU A 195 -18.36 -21.16 -7.40
CA LEU A 195 -18.78 -21.94 -6.24
C LEU A 195 -19.55 -21.04 -5.24
N HIS A 196 -20.70 -21.50 -4.77
CA HIS A 196 -21.58 -20.79 -3.83
C HIS A 196 -22.13 -19.46 -4.33
N HIS A 197 -21.91 -19.09 -5.59
CA HIS A 197 -22.25 -17.74 -6.10
C HIS A 197 -21.67 -16.61 -5.23
N LYS A 198 -20.45 -16.82 -4.78
CA LYS A 198 -19.66 -15.88 -3.99
C LYS A 198 -18.22 -15.88 -4.47
N VAL A 199 -17.60 -14.72 -4.46
CA VAL A 199 -16.20 -14.52 -4.85
C VAL A 199 -15.41 -13.92 -3.69
N GLY A 200 -14.12 -14.18 -3.64
CA GLY A 200 -13.17 -13.42 -2.81
C GLY A 200 -12.41 -12.42 -3.66
N MET A 201 -11.77 -11.47 -3.02
CA MET A 201 -10.74 -10.66 -3.65
C MET A 201 -9.40 -10.91 -2.95
N PHE A 202 -8.33 -10.88 -3.72
CA PHE A 202 -6.97 -10.92 -3.19
C PHE A 202 -6.05 -10.11 -4.12
N GLY A 203 -4.93 -9.68 -3.59
CA GLY A 203 -3.99 -8.85 -4.34
C GLY A 203 -3.05 -8.11 -3.42
N ILE A 204 -1.93 -7.69 -3.97
CA ILE A 204 -0.92 -6.88 -3.31
C ILE A 204 -0.91 -5.48 -3.89
N SER A 205 -0.52 -4.48 -3.10
CA SER A 205 -0.35 -3.12 -3.61
C SER A 205 -1.66 -2.55 -4.16
N TYR A 206 -1.66 -2.03 -5.37
CA TYR A 206 -2.87 -1.51 -6.01
C TYR A 206 -4.03 -2.53 -6.02
N GLY A 207 -3.74 -3.81 -6.34
CA GLY A 207 -4.72 -4.90 -6.25
C GLY A 207 -5.14 -5.25 -4.80
N GLY A 208 -4.37 -4.86 -3.81
CA GLY A 208 -4.72 -4.91 -2.38
C GLY A 208 -5.60 -3.72 -1.99
N ILE A 209 -5.16 -2.51 -2.32
CA ILE A 209 -5.85 -1.26 -2.00
C ILE A 209 -7.25 -1.24 -2.62
N SER A 210 -7.39 -1.64 -3.88
CA SER A 210 -8.67 -1.66 -4.60
C SER A 210 -9.74 -2.52 -3.93
N GLN A 211 -9.35 -3.55 -3.17
CA GLN A 211 -10.29 -4.39 -2.41
C GLN A 211 -10.97 -3.60 -1.30
N LEU A 212 -10.27 -2.65 -0.66
CA LEU A 212 -10.85 -1.79 0.37
C LEU A 212 -11.93 -0.89 -0.25
N PHE A 213 -11.64 -0.30 -1.42
CA PHE A 213 -12.57 0.51 -2.18
C PHE A 213 -13.78 -0.30 -2.69
N ALA A 214 -13.55 -1.53 -3.15
CA ALA A 214 -14.63 -2.42 -3.57
C ALA A 214 -15.52 -2.85 -2.40
N ALA A 215 -14.92 -3.30 -1.30
CA ALA A 215 -15.65 -3.89 -0.17
C ALA A 215 -16.49 -2.87 0.61
N GLN A 216 -16.10 -1.57 0.64
CA GLN A 216 -16.91 -0.54 1.28
C GLN A 216 -18.29 -0.34 0.59
N THR A 217 -18.43 -0.75 -0.66
CA THR A 217 -19.70 -0.68 -1.41
C THR A 217 -20.66 -1.82 -1.06
N ASP A 218 -20.26 -2.75 -0.20
CA ASP A 218 -21.03 -3.89 0.33
C ASP A 218 -21.67 -4.78 -0.76
N PRO A 219 -20.90 -5.28 -1.77
CA PRO A 219 -21.46 -6.11 -2.82
C PRO A 219 -21.93 -7.45 -2.28
N HIS A 220 -23.16 -7.85 -2.66
CA HIS A 220 -23.77 -9.10 -2.19
C HIS A 220 -22.99 -10.34 -2.60
N GLY A 221 -22.30 -10.27 -3.76
CA GLY A 221 -21.47 -11.35 -4.30
C GLY A 221 -20.17 -11.59 -3.55
N LEU A 222 -19.72 -10.65 -2.69
CA LEU A 222 -18.44 -10.74 -2.00
C LEU A 222 -18.49 -11.67 -0.79
N ALA A 223 -17.51 -12.56 -0.66
CA ALA A 223 -17.36 -13.49 0.45
C ALA A 223 -16.32 -13.03 1.49
N ALA A 224 -15.18 -12.53 1.02
CA ALA A 224 -14.05 -12.12 1.84
C ALA A 224 -13.07 -11.28 0.99
N ILE A 225 -12.22 -10.51 1.67
CA ILE A 225 -11.10 -9.78 1.05
C ILE A 225 -9.78 -10.12 1.73
N ALA A 226 -8.70 -10.07 0.94
CA ALA A 226 -7.34 -10.29 1.41
C ALA A 226 -6.41 -9.18 0.87
N PRO A 227 -6.54 -7.94 1.38
CA PRO A 227 -5.68 -6.83 0.99
C PRO A 227 -4.27 -6.97 1.58
N LEU A 228 -3.25 -6.94 0.72
CA LEU A 228 -1.84 -7.10 1.09
C LEU A 228 -1.05 -5.85 0.72
N SER A 229 -0.17 -5.39 1.60
CA SER A 229 0.71 -4.21 1.42
C SER A 229 -0.07 -3.01 0.88
N VAL A 230 -0.96 -2.50 1.70
CA VAL A 230 -1.86 -1.39 1.36
C VAL A 230 -1.45 -0.11 2.06
N LEU A 231 -2.09 0.99 1.73
CA LEU A 231 -1.97 2.27 2.43
C LEU A 231 -3.24 2.57 3.22
N ASP A 232 -3.12 3.36 4.25
CA ASP A 232 -4.21 3.92 5.06
C ASP A 232 -4.72 5.23 4.47
N THR A 233 -3.78 6.13 4.12
CA THR A 233 -4.03 7.39 3.42
C THR A 233 -3.10 7.51 2.21
N THR A 234 -3.54 8.22 1.19
CA THR A 234 -2.70 8.55 0.04
C THR A 234 -1.53 9.46 0.43
N ALA A 235 -1.74 10.33 1.43
CA ALA A 235 -0.71 11.22 1.93
C ALA A 235 0.46 10.51 2.60
N ALA A 236 0.24 9.36 3.24
CA ALA A 236 1.33 8.57 3.84
C ALA A 236 2.41 8.16 2.82
N THR A 237 2.06 8.01 1.55
CA THR A 237 3.01 7.71 0.48
C THR A 237 3.39 8.94 -0.34
N LEU A 238 2.41 9.80 -0.67
CA LEU A 238 2.63 10.95 -1.56
C LEU A 238 3.30 12.13 -0.85
N TYR A 239 2.85 12.45 0.36
CA TYR A 239 3.25 13.65 1.11
C TYR A 239 3.59 13.33 2.57
N PRO A 240 4.53 12.41 2.86
CA PRO A 240 4.91 12.11 4.24
C PRO A 240 5.34 13.39 4.96
N GLY A 241 4.62 13.74 6.03
CA GLY A 241 4.84 14.99 6.78
C GLY A 241 4.74 16.28 5.95
N GLY A 242 3.95 16.28 4.87
CA GLY A 242 3.79 17.43 3.95
C GLY A 242 4.88 17.57 2.88
N ILE A 243 5.75 16.57 2.69
CA ILE A 243 6.88 16.62 1.75
C ILE A 243 6.62 15.67 0.59
N LEU A 244 6.56 16.19 -0.64
CA LEU A 244 6.28 15.34 -1.81
C LEU A 244 7.36 14.27 -2.01
N ASN A 245 6.95 13.01 -2.05
CA ASN A 245 7.80 11.87 -2.37
C ASN A 245 7.98 11.76 -3.89
N THR A 246 9.12 12.20 -4.37
CA THR A 246 9.51 12.19 -5.78
C THR A 246 10.22 10.90 -6.20
N GLY A 247 10.57 10.04 -5.26
CA GLY A 247 11.30 8.80 -5.53
C GLY A 247 10.40 7.65 -5.98
N PHE A 248 9.37 7.33 -5.21
CA PHE A 248 8.43 6.26 -5.55
C PHE A 248 7.09 6.79 -6.04
N ALA A 249 6.42 7.64 -5.27
CA ALA A 249 5.02 7.99 -5.52
C ALA A 249 4.81 8.72 -6.87
N VAL A 250 5.65 9.68 -7.21
CA VAL A 250 5.57 10.40 -8.49
C VAL A 250 5.88 9.48 -9.68
N PRO A 251 6.98 8.72 -9.72
CA PRO A 251 7.24 7.76 -10.81
C PRO A 251 6.15 6.70 -10.96
N TRP A 252 5.55 6.23 -9.85
CA TRP A 252 4.43 5.31 -9.91
C TRP A 252 3.21 5.96 -10.58
N ALA A 253 2.86 7.19 -10.21
CA ALA A 253 1.75 7.93 -10.83
C ALA A 253 2.00 8.22 -12.31
N GLU A 254 3.25 8.57 -12.69
CA GLU A 254 3.66 8.74 -14.09
C GLU A 254 3.47 7.44 -14.88
N GLY A 255 3.85 6.29 -14.31
CA GLY A 255 3.64 4.99 -14.91
C GLY A 255 2.15 4.69 -15.12
N ARG A 256 1.30 4.97 -14.12
CA ARG A 256 -0.17 4.78 -14.26
C ARG A 256 -0.77 5.71 -15.30
N GLN A 257 -0.31 6.96 -15.35
CA GLN A 257 -0.74 7.92 -16.37
C GLN A 257 -0.37 7.43 -17.78
N TYR A 258 0.86 6.89 -17.96
CA TYR A 258 1.29 6.32 -19.24
C TYR A 258 0.43 5.11 -19.65
N ASP A 259 0.16 4.18 -18.74
CA ASP A 259 -0.66 2.99 -19.02
C ASP A 259 -2.11 3.35 -19.36
N ALA A 260 -2.60 4.48 -18.86
CA ALA A 260 -3.94 4.99 -19.14
C ALA A 260 -4.05 5.73 -20.48
N GLU A 261 -2.94 6.03 -21.16
CA GLU A 261 -2.99 6.62 -22.50
C GLU A 261 -3.65 5.67 -23.50
N ALA A 262 -4.23 6.23 -24.56
CA ALA A 262 -4.80 5.42 -25.62
C ALA A 262 -3.74 4.52 -26.27
N ALA A 263 -4.09 3.24 -26.46
CA ALA A 263 -3.18 2.22 -26.94
C ALA A 263 -2.70 2.51 -28.36
N GLY A 264 -1.42 2.77 -28.51
CA GLY A 264 -0.71 3.05 -29.74
C GLY A 264 0.58 2.26 -29.89
N PRO A 265 1.34 2.47 -30.96
CA PRO A 265 2.62 1.76 -31.15
C PRO A 265 3.68 2.13 -30.09
N GLU A 266 3.58 3.31 -29.47
CA GLU A 266 4.53 3.86 -28.47
C GLU A 266 3.80 4.50 -27.27
N THR A 267 2.49 4.32 -27.13
CA THR A 267 1.67 4.91 -26.09
C THR A 267 0.74 3.87 -25.46
N GLY A 268 0.45 4.06 -24.19
CA GLY A 268 -0.42 3.16 -23.44
C GLY A 268 0.13 1.74 -23.33
N GLU A 269 -0.71 0.82 -22.93
CA GLU A 269 -0.34 -0.59 -22.80
C GLU A 269 -0.19 -1.28 -24.16
N HIS A 270 1.01 -1.67 -24.52
CA HIS A 270 1.35 -2.24 -25.84
C HIS A 270 0.51 -3.48 -26.21
N TRP A 271 0.17 -4.33 -25.23
CA TRP A 271 -0.67 -5.51 -25.50
C TRP A 271 -2.07 -5.13 -25.99
N ALA A 272 -2.64 -4.02 -25.52
CA ALA A 272 -3.93 -3.51 -25.98
C ALA A 272 -3.83 -3.07 -27.45
N TYR A 273 -2.77 -2.37 -27.83
CA TYR A 273 -2.51 -2.06 -29.23
C TYR A 273 -2.42 -3.33 -30.09
N GLU A 274 -1.73 -4.37 -29.63
CA GLU A 274 -1.69 -5.64 -30.34
C GLU A 274 -3.07 -6.30 -30.50
N GLN A 275 -3.96 -6.21 -29.48
CA GLN A 275 -5.31 -6.74 -29.60
C GLN A 275 -6.12 -5.98 -30.67
N ILE A 276 -6.01 -4.67 -30.72
CA ILE A 276 -6.62 -3.85 -31.77
C ILE A 276 -6.11 -4.28 -33.16
N GLN A 277 -4.81 -4.48 -33.31
CA GLN A 277 -4.21 -4.94 -34.58
C GLN A 277 -4.66 -6.37 -34.97
N LYS A 278 -4.97 -7.22 -34.00
CA LYS A 278 -5.54 -8.56 -34.20
C LYS A 278 -7.05 -8.54 -34.54
N GLY A 279 -7.70 -7.36 -34.48
CA GLY A 279 -9.07 -7.14 -34.86
C GLY A 279 -10.09 -7.12 -33.71
N ASP A 280 -9.65 -6.90 -32.48
CA ASP A 280 -10.55 -6.67 -31.34
C ASP A 280 -11.18 -5.27 -31.46
N THR A 281 -12.41 -5.24 -32.01
CA THR A 281 -13.17 -4.00 -32.19
C THR A 281 -13.63 -3.41 -30.86
N THR A 282 -13.90 -4.23 -29.85
CA THR A 282 -14.28 -3.73 -28.51
C THR A 282 -13.12 -3.01 -27.85
N CYS A 283 -11.89 -3.56 -27.90
CA CYS A 283 -10.71 -2.87 -27.43
C CYS A 283 -10.50 -1.52 -28.14
N ALA A 284 -10.69 -1.51 -29.48
CA ALA A 284 -10.57 -0.27 -30.26
C ALA A 284 -11.63 0.79 -29.88
N GLU A 285 -12.88 0.38 -29.70
CA GLU A 285 -13.98 1.27 -29.28
C GLU A 285 -13.75 1.82 -27.86
N ASN A 286 -13.21 0.99 -26.97
CA ASN A 286 -12.93 1.33 -25.57
C ASN A 286 -11.84 2.40 -25.40
N GLN A 287 -10.97 2.62 -26.38
CA GLN A 287 -9.95 3.67 -26.32
C GLN A 287 -10.54 5.09 -26.35
N ALA A 288 -11.81 5.25 -26.75
CA ALA A 288 -12.41 6.55 -27.05
C ALA A 288 -12.44 7.58 -25.90
N LEU A 289 -12.22 7.16 -24.65
CA LEU A 289 -12.19 8.06 -23.48
C LEU A 289 -10.81 8.04 -22.77
N HIS A 290 -9.81 7.34 -23.27
CA HIS A 290 -8.51 7.27 -22.63
C HIS A 290 -7.82 8.65 -22.61
N GLU A 291 -7.99 9.48 -23.65
CA GLU A 291 -7.45 10.84 -23.68
C GLU A 291 -8.17 11.82 -22.72
N GLU A 292 -9.29 11.41 -22.14
CA GLU A 292 -10.03 12.17 -21.12
C GLU A 292 -9.52 11.90 -19.69
N ALA A 293 -8.49 11.06 -19.50
CA ALA A 293 -7.85 10.85 -18.23
C ALA A 293 -7.21 12.16 -17.72
N PRO A 294 -7.34 12.52 -16.43
CA PRO A 294 -6.67 13.69 -15.89
C PRO A 294 -5.16 13.49 -15.83
N SER A 295 -4.41 14.57 -15.72
CA SER A 295 -3.01 14.50 -15.41
C SER A 295 -2.82 14.22 -13.92
N LEU A 296 -2.53 12.98 -13.56
CA LEU A 296 -2.31 12.57 -12.17
C LEU A 296 -1.22 13.40 -11.47
N ILE A 297 -0.18 13.75 -12.22
CA ILE A 297 0.92 14.58 -11.67
C ILE A 297 0.45 16.01 -11.38
N SER A 298 -0.42 16.56 -12.21
CA SER A 298 -1.01 17.88 -11.92
C SER A 298 -1.91 17.81 -10.70
N GLU A 299 -2.75 16.82 -10.59
CA GLU A 299 -3.65 16.62 -9.44
C GLU A 299 -2.86 16.44 -8.12
N ILE A 300 -1.79 15.63 -8.14
CA ILE A 300 -0.90 15.47 -6.97
C ILE A 300 -0.36 16.83 -6.53
N LYS A 301 0.17 17.65 -7.46
CA LYS A 301 0.76 18.93 -7.14
C LYS A 301 -0.27 20.01 -6.74
N GLU A 302 -1.47 19.96 -7.30
CA GLU A 302 -2.56 20.88 -6.94
C GLU A 302 -3.15 20.59 -5.56
N ASN A 303 -3.02 19.34 -5.07
CA ASN A 303 -3.49 18.89 -3.78
C ASN A 303 -2.35 18.62 -2.79
N ALA A 304 -1.34 19.49 -2.76
CA ALA A 304 -0.19 19.39 -1.86
C ALA A 304 -0.54 19.50 -0.37
N TYR A 305 -1.72 19.98 -0.04
CA TYR A 305 -2.22 20.13 1.32
C TYR A 305 -3.46 19.26 1.53
N TYR A 306 -3.67 18.78 2.73
CA TYR A 306 -4.87 18.05 3.08
C TYR A 306 -6.13 18.88 2.78
N ASN A 307 -6.98 18.32 1.95
CA ASN A 307 -8.26 18.90 1.55
C ASN A 307 -9.33 17.82 1.69
N PRO A 308 -10.08 17.76 2.82
CA PRO A 308 -10.98 16.64 3.11
C PRO A 308 -11.93 16.26 1.95
N PRO A 309 -12.60 17.19 1.24
CA PRO A 309 -13.45 16.84 0.11
C PRO A 309 -12.76 16.09 -1.05
N VAL A 310 -11.45 16.22 -1.16
CA VAL A 310 -10.64 15.58 -2.21
C VAL A 310 -9.95 14.33 -1.66
N ALA A 311 -9.31 14.43 -0.49
CA ALA A 311 -8.50 13.36 0.09
C ALA A 311 -9.34 12.24 0.71
N ASP A 312 -10.34 12.57 1.57
CA ASP A 312 -11.10 11.55 2.31
C ASP A 312 -11.72 10.47 1.43
N PRO A 313 -12.28 10.75 0.26
CA PRO A 313 -12.77 9.70 -0.64
C PRO A 313 -11.69 8.76 -1.19
N LEU A 314 -10.41 9.18 -1.15
CA LEU A 314 -9.26 8.43 -1.65
C LEU A 314 -8.49 7.70 -0.52
N ASP A 315 -8.83 7.95 0.74
CA ASP A 315 -8.11 7.48 1.92
C ASP A 315 -8.87 6.34 2.61
N PRO A 316 -8.39 5.10 2.53
CA PRO A 316 -9.04 3.92 3.12
C PRO A 316 -9.43 4.07 4.59
N ILE A 317 -8.63 4.77 5.37
CA ILE A 317 -8.88 4.96 6.81
C ILE A 317 -10.26 5.57 7.09
N THR A 318 -10.75 6.43 6.21
CA THR A 318 -12.04 7.12 6.36
C THR A 318 -13.25 6.22 6.11
N PHE A 319 -13.09 5.04 5.48
CA PHE A 319 -14.21 4.21 5.06
C PHE A 319 -14.11 2.72 5.38
N VAL A 320 -12.96 2.19 5.81
CA VAL A 320 -12.84 0.75 6.12
C VAL A 320 -13.79 0.29 7.21
N HIS A 321 -14.31 1.20 8.03
CA HIS A 321 -15.36 0.92 9.02
C HIS A 321 -16.67 0.41 8.38
N LYS A 322 -16.90 0.62 7.07
CA LYS A 322 -18.07 0.14 6.32
C LYS A 322 -17.91 -1.32 5.87
N ILE A 323 -16.70 -1.87 5.91
CA ILE A 323 -16.42 -3.23 5.43
C ILE A 323 -16.97 -4.26 6.40
N THR A 324 -17.88 -5.10 5.92
CA THR A 324 -18.63 -6.09 6.72
C THR A 324 -18.15 -7.54 6.52
N VAL A 325 -17.42 -7.80 5.43
CA VAL A 325 -16.95 -9.14 5.07
C VAL A 325 -15.72 -9.56 5.90
N PRO A 326 -15.43 -10.87 6.00
CA PRO A 326 -14.17 -11.34 6.55
C PRO A 326 -12.97 -10.72 5.84
N THR A 327 -11.99 -10.28 6.62
CA THR A 327 -10.81 -9.59 6.12
C THR A 327 -9.53 -10.22 6.67
N PHE A 328 -8.58 -10.53 5.80
CA PHE A 328 -7.20 -10.84 6.14
C PHE A 328 -6.29 -9.79 5.52
N MET A 329 -5.50 -9.09 6.32
CA MET A 329 -4.60 -8.04 5.84
C MET A 329 -3.17 -8.31 6.31
N ALA A 330 -2.20 -8.00 5.47
CA ALA A 330 -0.79 -8.02 5.84
C ALA A 330 -0.08 -6.73 5.42
N CYS A 331 0.79 -6.23 6.30
CA CYS A 331 1.52 -5.00 6.11
C CYS A 331 2.96 -5.14 6.63
N GLN A 332 3.85 -4.36 6.06
CA GLN A 332 5.25 -4.28 6.43
C GLN A 332 5.57 -2.91 7.02
N TRP A 333 6.40 -2.89 8.07
CA TRP A 333 6.78 -1.64 8.72
C TRP A 333 7.71 -0.78 7.85
N GLU A 334 8.58 -1.40 7.07
CA GLU A 334 9.56 -0.76 6.20
C GLU A 334 9.23 -0.96 4.71
N ASP A 335 7.90 -0.95 4.39
CA ASP A 335 7.41 -1.06 3.01
C ASP A 335 7.95 0.11 2.15
N GLU A 336 8.79 -0.21 1.18
CA GLU A 336 9.45 0.77 0.33
C GLU A 336 8.53 1.39 -0.72
N GLN A 337 7.30 0.88 -0.87
CA GLN A 337 6.35 1.38 -1.85
C GLN A 337 5.21 2.15 -1.20
N THR A 338 4.43 1.51 -0.33
CA THR A 338 3.28 2.15 0.30
C THR A 338 3.64 2.90 1.60
N GLY A 339 4.81 2.61 2.16
CA GLY A 339 5.21 3.14 3.46
C GLY A 339 4.70 2.30 4.64
N GLY A 340 5.35 2.44 5.79
CA GLY A 340 5.07 1.67 7.00
C GLY A 340 3.91 2.23 7.83
N HIS A 341 2.79 2.65 7.23
CA HIS A 341 1.70 3.30 7.96
C HIS A 341 0.39 2.49 7.99
N CYS A 342 0.23 1.47 7.14
CA CYS A 342 -1.04 0.75 6.94
C CYS A 342 -1.57 0.02 8.19
N ALA A 343 -0.75 -0.18 9.23
CA ALA A 343 -1.19 -0.80 10.49
C ALA A 343 -2.29 -0.01 11.20
N ASP A 344 -2.35 1.31 10.96
CA ASP A 344 -3.36 2.21 11.49
C ASP A 344 -4.78 1.81 11.08
N LEU A 345 -4.95 1.22 9.90
CA LEU A 345 -6.23 0.69 9.45
C LEU A 345 -6.85 -0.34 10.42
N ALA A 346 -6.05 -1.06 11.22
CA ALA A 346 -6.54 -2.18 12.01
C ALA A 346 -7.61 -1.78 13.03
N GLU A 347 -7.47 -0.62 13.69
CA GLU A 347 -8.47 -0.14 14.63
C GLU A 347 -9.74 0.38 13.94
N HIS A 348 -9.61 0.90 12.71
CA HIS A 348 -10.71 1.45 11.92
C HIS A 348 -11.63 0.39 11.30
N PHE A 349 -11.18 -0.86 11.18
CA PHE A 349 -12.01 -1.98 10.71
C PHE A 349 -13.08 -2.39 11.75
N THR A 350 -14.05 -1.53 11.99
CA THR A 350 -15.11 -1.75 12.98
C THR A 350 -16.37 -2.44 12.43
N GLY A 351 -16.54 -2.49 11.12
CA GLY A 351 -17.70 -3.10 10.44
C GLY A 351 -17.74 -4.63 10.53
N THR A 352 -16.61 -5.29 10.75
CA THR A 352 -16.50 -6.75 10.89
C THR A 352 -15.74 -7.16 12.14
N LYS A 353 -16.16 -8.30 12.73
CA LYS A 353 -15.40 -8.99 13.80
C LYS A 353 -14.58 -10.17 13.27
N ARG A 354 -14.60 -10.39 11.97
CA ARG A 354 -13.89 -11.47 11.28
C ARG A 354 -12.71 -10.85 10.55
N LYS A 355 -11.72 -10.39 11.31
CA LYS A 355 -10.56 -9.68 10.80
C LYS A 355 -9.30 -10.23 11.45
N TRP A 356 -8.25 -10.41 10.64
CA TRP A 356 -6.95 -10.90 11.06
C TRP A 356 -5.89 -10.12 10.32
N PHE A 357 -4.95 -9.56 11.08
CA PHE A 357 -3.89 -8.71 10.56
C PHE A 357 -2.54 -9.30 10.89
N THR A 358 -1.66 -9.40 9.89
CA THR A 358 -0.26 -9.81 10.06
C THR A 358 0.64 -8.62 9.77
N PHE A 359 1.51 -8.28 10.71
CA PHE A 359 2.50 -7.22 10.59
C PHE A 359 3.90 -7.79 10.73
N THR A 360 4.84 -7.27 9.94
CA THR A 360 6.24 -7.68 9.98
C THR A 360 7.14 -6.53 9.57
N ASN A 361 8.43 -6.59 9.92
CA ASN A 361 9.42 -5.80 9.22
C ASN A 361 9.59 -6.35 7.80
N GLY A 362 10.05 -5.52 6.88
CA GLY A 362 10.38 -6.00 5.54
C GLY A 362 9.88 -5.14 4.40
N ALA A 363 10.10 -5.67 3.20
CA ALA A 363 9.75 -5.06 1.93
C ALA A 363 8.28 -5.25 1.56
N HIS A 364 7.82 -4.46 0.61
CA HIS A 364 6.47 -4.51 0.04
C HIS A 364 5.99 -5.94 -0.29
N ILE A 365 6.85 -6.77 -0.87
CA ILE A 365 6.53 -8.14 -1.26
C ILE A 365 6.41 -9.10 -0.06
N ASP A 366 6.90 -8.74 1.13
CA ASP A 366 6.92 -9.63 2.29
C ASP A 366 5.54 -9.89 2.89
N SER A 367 4.48 -9.22 2.40
CA SER A 367 3.10 -9.65 2.66
C SER A 367 2.79 -11.05 2.10
N LEU A 368 3.68 -11.58 1.29
CA LEU A 368 3.62 -12.96 0.77
C LEU A 368 4.76 -13.83 1.33
N ASP A 369 5.38 -13.43 2.45
CA ASP A 369 6.34 -14.30 3.14
C ASP A 369 5.71 -15.67 3.45
N PRO A 370 6.52 -16.72 3.65
CA PRO A 370 5.98 -18.07 3.86
C PRO A 370 4.99 -18.20 5.01
N TYR A 371 5.16 -17.44 6.10
CA TYR A 371 4.27 -17.47 7.27
C TYR A 371 2.95 -16.74 7.04
N THR A 372 3.01 -15.66 6.26
CA THR A 372 1.81 -14.88 5.88
C THR A 372 1.02 -15.61 4.81
N LEU A 373 1.69 -16.14 3.77
CA LEU A 373 1.05 -16.91 2.69
C LEU A 373 0.34 -18.17 3.22
N ASP A 374 0.96 -18.87 4.15
CA ASP A 374 0.39 -20.07 4.75
C ASP A 374 -0.94 -19.77 5.46
N ARG A 375 -0.97 -18.69 6.24
CA ARG A 375 -2.18 -18.23 6.93
C ARG A 375 -3.23 -17.65 5.97
N LEU A 376 -2.80 -16.96 4.92
CA LEU A 376 -3.66 -16.44 3.85
C LEU A 376 -4.38 -17.60 3.13
N TYR A 377 -3.67 -18.68 2.84
CA TYR A 377 -4.25 -19.87 2.23
C TYR A 377 -5.40 -20.43 3.10
N ASP A 378 -5.17 -20.60 4.40
CA ASP A 378 -6.22 -21.05 5.32
C ASP A 378 -7.44 -20.14 5.31
N PHE A 379 -7.21 -18.82 5.34
CA PHE A 379 -8.27 -17.83 5.28
C PHE A 379 -9.11 -17.96 4.01
N LEU A 380 -8.48 -18.06 2.84
CA LEU A 380 -9.17 -18.17 1.56
C LEU A 380 -9.96 -19.49 1.45
N GLU A 381 -9.38 -20.63 1.86
CA GLU A 381 -10.09 -21.90 1.88
C GLU A 381 -11.31 -21.87 2.79
N LEU A 382 -11.19 -21.27 3.97
CA LEU A 382 -12.26 -21.24 4.95
C LEU A 382 -13.38 -20.25 4.62
N TYR A 383 -13.06 -19.08 4.07
CA TYR A 383 -14.05 -18.01 3.88
C TYR A 383 -14.56 -17.87 2.44
N VAL A 384 -13.76 -18.26 1.44
CA VAL A 384 -14.16 -18.21 0.03
C VAL A 384 -14.57 -19.60 -0.47
N ALA A 385 -13.68 -20.60 -0.38
CA ALA A 385 -13.97 -21.96 -0.82
C ALA A 385 -14.97 -22.67 0.10
N ARG A 386 -15.01 -22.32 1.38
CA ARG A 386 -15.78 -22.98 2.45
C ARG A 386 -15.46 -24.46 2.56
N LYS A 387 -14.16 -24.74 2.53
CA LYS A 387 -13.58 -26.08 2.61
C LYS A 387 -12.56 -26.16 3.75
N ALA A 388 -12.20 -27.39 4.11
CA ALA A 388 -11.07 -27.63 5.00
C ALA A 388 -9.76 -27.43 4.21
N PRO A 389 -8.77 -26.68 4.71
CA PRO A 389 -7.54 -26.36 3.98
C PRO A 389 -6.72 -27.58 3.53
N ILE A 390 -6.89 -28.74 4.17
CA ILE A 390 -6.17 -29.99 3.86
C ILE A 390 -6.24 -30.40 2.38
N GLU A 391 -7.27 -29.98 1.64
CA GLU A 391 -7.51 -30.45 0.27
C GLU A 391 -6.36 -30.07 -0.68
N HIS A 392 -5.79 -28.87 -0.55
CA HIS A 392 -4.73 -28.37 -1.43
C HIS A 392 -3.43 -28.05 -0.69
N ALA A 393 -3.42 -28.05 0.65
CA ALA A 393 -2.23 -27.72 1.45
C ALA A 393 -0.97 -28.48 1.01
N GLY A 394 -1.08 -29.79 0.82
CA GLY A 394 0.06 -30.61 0.38
C GLY A 394 0.60 -30.22 -1.00
N ILE A 395 -0.25 -29.80 -1.92
CA ILE A 395 0.17 -29.31 -3.25
C ILE A 395 0.83 -27.95 -3.10
N LEU A 396 0.25 -27.04 -2.32
CA LEU A 396 0.80 -25.72 -2.06
C LEU A 396 2.19 -25.82 -1.44
N HIS A 397 2.37 -26.59 -0.38
CA HIS A 397 3.67 -26.80 0.26
C HIS A 397 4.72 -27.39 -0.70
N LEU A 398 4.33 -28.35 -1.53
CA LEU A 398 5.23 -28.93 -2.51
C LEU A 398 5.63 -27.96 -3.62
N ALA A 399 4.70 -27.11 -4.05
CA ALA A 399 4.90 -26.18 -5.15
C ALA A 399 5.53 -24.84 -4.73
N ALA A 400 5.38 -24.45 -3.48
CA ALA A 400 5.82 -23.14 -2.97
C ALA A 400 7.25 -22.77 -3.38
N PRO A 401 8.28 -23.64 -3.22
CA PRO A 401 9.65 -23.28 -3.62
C PRO A 401 9.75 -22.90 -5.11
N THR A 402 9.02 -23.63 -5.96
CA THR A 402 9.01 -23.37 -7.41
C THR A 402 8.27 -22.07 -7.74
N VAL A 403 7.14 -21.82 -7.06
CA VAL A 403 6.36 -20.58 -7.26
C VAL A 403 7.14 -19.36 -6.81
N TYR A 404 7.75 -19.42 -5.64
CA TYR A 404 8.59 -18.32 -5.16
C TYR A 404 9.73 -18.01 -6.12
N SER A 405 10.37 -19.04 -6.67
CA SER A 405 11.44 -18.83 -7.65
C SER A 405 10.92 -18.31 -9.00
N ALA A 406 9.82 -18.85 -9.51
CA ALA A 406 9.32 -18.53 -10.85
C ALA A 406 8.50 -17.24 -10.91
N ALA A 407 7.64 -17.00 -9.91
CA ALA A 407 6.71 -15.88 -9.90
C ALA A 407 7.26 -14.66 -9.17
N PHE A 408 8.07 -14.86 -8.12
CA PHE A 408 8.57 -13.79 -7.27
C PHE A 408 10.10 -13.59 -7.36
N GLY A 409 10.79 -14.39 -8.15
CA GLY A 409 12.21 -14.19 -8.44
C GLY A 409 13.14 -14.59 -7.30
N VAL A 410 12.72 -15.42 -6.37
CA VAL A 410 13.61 -15.96 -5.33
C VAL A 410 14.77 -16.70 -6.00
N PRO A 411 16.03 -16.39 -5.65
CA PRO A 411 17.19 -16.99 -6.27
C PRO A 411 17.19 -18.52 -6.16
N LYS A 412 17.62 -19.17 -7.22
CA LYS A 412 17.77 -20.63 -7.21
C LYS A 412 18.79 -21.06 -6.16
N GLY A 413 18.37 -21.89 -5.23
CA GLY A 413 19.17 -22.33 -4.09
C GLY A 413 18.69 -21.77 -2.75
N ASP A 414 17.86 -20.74 -2.76
CA ASP A 414 17.20 -20.17 -1.58
C ASP A 414 15.73 -20.63 -1.50
N GLU A 415 15.49 -21.92 -1.71
CA GLU A 415 14.14 -22.49 -1.79
C GLU A 415 13.29 -22.15 -0.57
N LEU A 416 12.29 -21.28 -0.73
CA LEU A 416 11.37 -20.93 0.33
C LEU A 416 10.29 -22.01 0.49
N THR A 417 10.16 -22.53 1.70
CA THR A 417 9.17 -23.53 2.09
C THR A 417 8.20 -22.96 3.12
N LEU A 418 6.95 -23.43 3.08
CA LEU A 418 5.93 -22.99 4.03
C LEU A 418 6.11 -23.68 5.39
N PRO A 419 5.77 -23.02 6.50
CA PRO A 419 5.74 -23.65 7.82
C PRO A 419 4.60 -24.68 7.91
N ALA A 420 4.66 -25.57 8.89
CA ALA A 420 3.54 -26.48 9.16
C ALA A 420 2.43 -25.74 9.90
N ASP A 421 1.18 -25.87 9.46
CA ASP A 421 0.01 -25.34 10.14
C ASP A 421 -0.94 -26.46 10.58
N PRO A 422 -1.28 -26.55 11.89
CA PRO A 422 -2.22 -27.57 12.38
C PRO A 422 -3.64 -27.46 11.78
N ILE A 423 -4.06 -26.29 11.31
CA ILE A 423 -5.38 -26.11 10.68
C ILE A 423 -5.43 -26.85 9.35
N GLN A 424 -4.32 -26.91 8.64
CA GLN A 424 -4.18 -27.62 7.36
C GLN A 424 -4.18 -29.16 7.50
N GLU A 425 -4.04 -29.67 8.71
CA GLU A 425 -4.19 -31.10 8.99
C GLU A 425 -5.64 -31.52 9.29
N MET A 426 -6.55 -30.54 9.47
CA MET A 426 -7.95 -30.76 9.81
C MET A 426 -8.77 -31.13 8.57
N SER A 427 -9.43 -32.29 8.58
CA SER A 427 -10.32 -32.73 7.50
C SER A 427 -11.76 -32.23 7.61
N ASN A 428 -12.14 -31.68 8.77
CA ASN A 428 -13.48 -31.17 9.02
C ASN A 428 -13.52 -29.65 8.91
N PHE A 429 -14.25 -29.13 7.93
CA PHE A 429 -14.38 -27.69 7.69
C PHE A 429 -14.82 -26.90 8.94
N ARG A 430 -15.79 -27.42 9.73
CA ARG A 430 -16.29 -26.68 10.91
C ARG A 430 -15.26 -26.60 12.03
N GLU A 431 -14.46 -27.65 12.19
CA GLU A 431 -13.37 -27.70 13.17
C GLU A 431 -12.25 -26.75 12.73
N ALA A 432 -11.82 -26.80 11.47
CA ALA A 432 -10.82 -25.88 10.91
C ALA A 432 -11.28 -24.41 11.01
N LEU A 433 -12.53 -24.12 10.62
CA LEU A 433 -13.09 -22.78 10.74
C LEU A 433 -13.16 -22.28 12.19
N GLN A 434 -13.48 -23.17 13.14
CA GLN A 434 -13.51 -22.81 14.56
C GLN A 434 -12.07 -22.56 15.08
N ALA A 435 -11.12 -23.37 14.67
CA ALA A 435 -9.71 -23.18 15.03
C ALA A 435 -9.17 -21.85 14.49
N PHE A 436 -9.50 -21.49 13.24
CA PHE A 436 -9.12 -20.20 12.67
C PHE A 436 -9.76 -19.01 13.39
N LYS A 437 -11.07 -19.11 13.72
CA LYS A 437 -11.83 -18.03 14.38
C LYS A 437 -11.32 -17.64 15.76
N VAL A 438 -10.65 -18.54 16.46
CA VAL A 438 -10.10 -18.27 17.79
C VAL A 438 -8.67 -17.74 17.75
N LEU A 439 -8.07 -17.62 16.57
CA LEU A 439 -6.79 -16.95 16.41
C LEU A 439 -6.93 -15.48 16.82
N PRO A 440 -5.93 -14.91 17.50
CA PRO A 440 -5.90 -13.50 17.83
C PRO A 440 -5.99 -12.62 16.57
N GLU A 441 -6.56 -11.43 16.74
CA GLU A 441 -6.75 -10.48 15.64
C GLU A 441 -5.43 -10.01 15.03
N ILE A 442 -4.44 -9.75 15.88
CA ILE A 442 -3.14 -9.22 15.48
C ILE A 442 -2.07 -10.30 15.62
N ARG A 443 -1.28 -10.47 14.57
CA ARG A 443 -0.07 -11.29 14.54
C ARG A 443 1.11 -10.42 14.13
N VAL A 444 2.14 -10.38 14.94
CA VAL A 444 3.39 -9.68 14.63
C VAL A 444 4.49 -10.71 14.41
N LEU A 445 5.11 -10.67 13.25
CA LEU A 445 6.27 -11.47 12.89
C LEU A 445 7.52 -10.64 13.14
N PHE A 446 8.36 -11.06 14.08
CA PHE A 446 9.55 -10.32 14.49
C PHE A 446 10.81 -10.82 13.82
N ASP A 447 11.74 -9.90 13.59
CA ASP A 447 13.06 -10.15 13.03
C ASP A 447 12.95 -10.94 11.70
N ASN A 448 12.06 -10.52 10.81
CA ASN A 448 11.91 -11.12 9.50
C ASN A 448 13.23 -10.97 8.71
N GLY A 449 13.72 -12.09 8.20
CA GLY A 449 15.06 -12.21 7.60
C GLY A 449 16.08 -12.91 8.48
N ALA A 450 15.83 -13.02 9.81
CA ALA A 450 16.71 -13.69 10.77
C ALA A 450 16.18 -15.05 11.24
N GLY A 451 15.00 -15.46 10.78
CA GLY A 451 14.42 -16.76 11.08
C GLY A 451 15.08 -17.90 10.32
N THR A 452 14.68 -19.13 10.66
CA THR A 452 15.15 -20.36 10.00
C THR A 452 14.04 -20.97 9.14
N SER A 453 14.43 -21.41 7.95
CA SER A 453 13.56 -22.21 7.10
C SER A 453 13.14 -23.51 7.81
N PRO A 454 11.90 -24.01 7.62
CA PRO A 454 11.50 -25.31 8.11
C PRO A 454 12.42 -26.48 7.70
N ASN A 455 13.19 -26.31 6.64
CA ASN A 455 14.13 -27.29 6.11
C ASN A 455 15.59 -27.10 6.60
N ASP A 456 15.84 -26.25 7.56
CA ASP A 456 17.18 -25.85 8.03
C ASP A 456 18.12 -25.29 6.93
N ASN A 457 17.60 -24.97 5.77
CA ASN A 457 18.32 -24.35 4.66
C ASN A 457 18.05 -22.84 4.70
N THR A 458 18.81 -22.12 5.53
CA THR A 458 18.54 -20.72 5.79
C THR A 458 19.69 -19.86 5.27
N THR A 459 19.34 -18.96 4.33
CA THR A 459 20.18 -17.84 3.94
C THR A 459 19.75 -16.62 4.77
N PRO A 460 20.65 -15.92 5.47
CA PRO A 460 20.30 -14.67 6.13
C PRO A 460 19.65 -13.69 5.15
N GLY A 461 18.53 -13.08 5.55
CA GLY A 461 17.74 -12.21 4.69
C GLY A 461 16.58 -12.91 3.98
N ASN A 462 16.46 -14.24 4.03
CA ASN A 462 15.25 -14.91 3.57
C ASN A 462 14.06 -14.56 4.48
N PRO A 463 12.84 -14.37 3.93
CA PRO A 463 11.70 -13.81 4.65
C PRO A 463 11.10 -14.82 5.65
N TYR A 464 11.88 -15.19 6.65
CA TYR A 464 11.45 -16.00 7.78
C TYR A 464 11.58 -15.19 9.07
N PRO A 465 10.51 -15.06 9.85
CA PRO A 465 10.57 -14.42 11.16
C PRO A 465 11.34 -15.28 12.14
N ALA A 466 12.13 -14.68 13.03
CA ALA A 466 12.80 -15.41 14.10
C ALA A 466 11.79 -15.90 15.15
N PHE A 467 10.71 -15.17 15.36
CA PHE A 467 9.59 -15.54 16.23
C PHE A 467 8.35 -14.72 15.91
N GLU A 468 7.21 -15.12 16.46
CA GLU A 468 5.95 -14.39 16.33
C GLU A 468 5.29 -14.14 17.68
N LYS A 469 4.46 -13.09 17.72
CA LYS A 469 3.55 -12.81 18.85
C LYS A 469 2.20 -12.40 18.32
N SER A 470 1.19 -12.79 19.08
CA SER A 470 -0.19 -12.45 18.76
C SER A 470 -0.83 -11.63 19.87
N PHE A 471 -1.70 -10.70 19.46
CA PHE A 471 -2.38 -9.77 20.35
C PHE A 471 -3.86 -9.67 19.99
N SER A 472 -4.67 -9.23 20.94
CA SER A 472 -6.13 -9.20 20.79
C SER A 472 -6.66 -8.03 19.95
N SER A 473 -5.89 -6.97 19.80
CA SER A 473 -6.27 -5.77 19.03
C SER A 473 -5.06 -4.91 18.73
N PHE A 474 -5.23 -3.94 17.84
CA PHE A 474 -4.32 -2.83 17.59
C PHE A 474 -5.06 -1.52 17.86
N PRO A 475 -4.44 -0.49 18.49
CA PRO A 475 -3.12 -0.52 19.14
C PRO A 475 -2.97 -1.64 20.18
N ILE A 476 -1.73 -2.12 20.40
CA ILE A 476 -1.49 -3.28 21.26
C ILE A 476 -1.90 -2.96 22.71
N PRO A 477 -2.76 -3.78 23.35
CA PRO A 477 -3.19 -3.53 24.72
C PRO A 477 -2.04 -3.50 25.72
N GLY A 478 -2.03 -2.48 26.56
CA GLY A 478 -1.00 -2.31 27.59
C GLY A 478 0.26 -1.60 27.09
N THR A 479 0.30 -1.13 25.86
CA THR A 479 1.35 -0.25 25.36
C THR A 479 1.50 0.98 26.25
N THR A 480 2.73 1.37 26.51
CA THR A 480 3.09 2.55 27.29
C THR A 480 3.92 3.52 26.46
N ALA A 481 3.60 4.80 26.54
CA ALA A 481 4.41 5.84 25.92
C ALA A 481 5.68 6.05 26.77
N GLN A 482 6.81 5.51 26.30
CA GLN A 482 8.11 5.70 26.94
C GLN A 482 8.83 6.86 26.29
N THR A 483 9.25 7.82 27.11
CA THR A 483 9.92 9.04 26.63
C THR A 483 11.39 9.06 27.04
N TRP A 484 12.25 9.42 26.09
CA TRP A 484 13.66 9.72 26.28
C TRP A 484 13.96 11.15 25.83
N TYR A 485 14.67 11.89 26.65
CA TYR A 485 14.92 13.32 26.48
C TYR A 485 16.32 13.58 25.91
N LEU A 486 16.40 14.50 24.96
CA LEU A 486 17.65 14.98 24.40
C LEU A 486 18.48 15.69 25.49
N GLY A 487 19.79 15.47 25.46
CA GLY A 487 20.72 16.05 26.42
C GLY A 487 22.09 16.33 25.82
N ALA A 488 22.94 16.95 26.62
CA ALA A 488 24.30 17.30 26.23
C ALA A 488 25.11 16.09 25.73
N GLU A 489 26.09 16.35 24.90
CA GLU A 489 26.97 15.32 24.32
C GLU A 489 26.21 14.22 23.54
N GLY A 490 25.08 14.56 22.91
CA GLY A 490 24.29 13.60 22.13
C GLY A 490 23.65 12.47 22.97
N THR A 491 23.29 12.72 24.21
CA THR A 491 22.65 11.72 25.07
C THR A 491 21.12 11.73 24.93
N LEU A 492 20.51 10.54 25.08
CA LEU A 492 19.08 10.35 25.31
C LEU A 492 18.86 9.79 26.71
N GLY A 493 18.24 10.59 27.59
CA GLY A 493 18.03 10.23 29.00
C GLY A 493 16.56 9.97 29.32
N GLU A 494 16.27 9.12 30.31
CA GLU A 494 14.91 8.89 30.82
C GLU A 494 14.33 10.08 31.60
N THR A 495 15.15 11.07 31.89
CA THR A 495 14.75 12.32 32.55
C THR A 495 15.25 13.52 31.76
N PRO A 496 14.52 14.66 31.80
CA PRO A 496 14.97 15.88 31.13
C PRO A 496 16.39 16.30 31.52
N ALA A 497 17.11 16.88 30.58
CA ALA A 497 18.42 17.44 30.85
C ALA A 497 18.34 18.53 31.96
N PRO A 498 19.26 18.54 32.93
CA PRO A 498 19.21 19.45 34.09
C PRO A 498 19.53 20.91 33.71
N SER A 499 20.11 21.15 32.54
CA SER A 499 20.49 22.47 32.03
C SER A 499 20.13 22.63 30.57
N HIS A 500 19.94 23.86 30.15
CA HIS A 500 19.76 24.18 28.74
C HIS A 500 21.03 23.89 27.94
N GLY A 501 20.83 23.39 26.75
CA GLY A 501 21.83 23.21 25.71
C GLY A 501 21.21 23.37 24.33
N VAL A 502 22.04 23.65 23.35
CA VAL A 502 21.63 23.82 21.94
C VAL A 502 22.64 23.08 21.07
N ASP A 503 22.17 22.10 20.34
CA ASP A 503 22.89 21.48 19.24
C ASP A 503 22.44 22.08 17.91
N SER A 504 23.32 22.15 16.94
CA SER A 504 22.99 22.71 15.63
C SER A 504 23.54 21.82 14.52
N TYR A 505 22.90 21.90 13.35
CA TYR A 505 23.41 21.27 12.16
C TYR A 505 23.04 22.08 10.90
N THR A 506 23.70 21.80 9.82
CA THR A 506 23.38 22.34 8.50
C THR A 506 22.48 21.35 7.77
N SER A 507 21.20 21.71 7.61
CA SER A 507 20.25 20.92 6.81
C SER A 507 20.68 20.98 5.35
N ASN A 508 21.07 19.83 4.81
CA ASN A 508 21.56 19.66 3.46
C ASN A 508 21.02 18.35 2.88
N ALA A 509 20.16 18.45 1.86
CA ALA A 509 19.56 17.32 1.17
C ALA A 509 20.58 16.37 0.53
N GLU A 510 21.74 16.88 0.16
CA GLU A 510 22.80 16.11 -0.53
C GLU A 510 23.73 15.37 0.45
N SER A 511 23.53 15.55 1.76
CA SER A 511 24.45 15.04 2.78
C SER A 511 24.42 13.52 2.96
N THR A 512 23.34 12.87 2.53
CA THR A 512 23.16 11.41 2.60
C THR A 512 22.79 10.91 1.22
N PRO A 513 23.52 9.93 0.68
CA PRO A 513 23.22 9.38 -0.63
C PRO A 513 21.86 8.70 -0.65
N LEU A 514 21.16 8.79 -1.78
CA LEU A 514 19.95 8.02 -2.03
C LEU A 514 20.30 6.53 -2.16
N SER A 515 19.45 5.65 -1.63
CA SER A 515 19.57 4.23 -1.91
C SER A 515 19.24 3.97 -3.38
N ASP A 516 20.15 3.35 -4.11
CA ASP A 516 19.96 3.06 -5.54
C ASP A 516 19.28 1.71 -5.73
N TYR A 517 18.07 1.75 -6.23
CA TYR A 517 17.28 0.58 -6.57
C TYR A 517 17.41 0.12 -8.01
N SER A 518 17.97 0.94 -8.89
CA SER A 518 17.89 0.76 -10.33
C SER A 518 18.47 -0.57 -10.82
N THR A 519 19.42 -1.13 -10.09
CA THR A 519 20.04 -2.42 -10.43
C THR A 519 19.33 -3.63 -9.79
N ASN A 520 18.39 -3.39 -8.89
CA ASN A 520 17.82 -4.40 -8.00
C ASN A 520 16.38 -4.77 -8.31
N THR A 521 15.69 -4.01 -9.16
CA THR A 521 14.32 -4.27 -9.61
C THR A 521 14.26 -5.09 -10.90
N GLY A 522 15.37 -5.73 -11.28
CA GLY A 522 15.46 -6.55 -12.50
C GLY A 522 14.54 -7.77 -12.49
N PRO A 523 14.54 -8.59 -13.56
CA PRO A 523 13.62 -9.74 -13.72
C PRO A 523 13.77 -10.84 -12.67
N GLY A 524 14.66 -10.68 -11.69
CA GLY A 524 14.80 -11.53 -10.52
C GLY A 524 13.77 -11.27 -9.41
N GLY A 525 12.90 -10.28 -9.59
CA GLY A 525 11.86 -9.91 -8.64
C GLY A 525 12.37 -9.29 -7.34
N LEU A 526 11.46 -8.74 -6.56
CA LEU A 526 11.72 -8.00 -5.32
C LEU A 526 12.29 -8.88 -4.19
N TRP A 527 12.08 -10.20 -4.22
CA TRP A 527 12.52 -11.13 -3.17
C TRP A 527 14.04 -11.26 -3.07
N GLY A 528 14.71 -11.45 -4.20
CA GLY A 528 16.17 -11.59 -4.23
C GLY A 528 16.89 -10.32 -3.86
N VAL A 529 16.20 -9.23 -4.01
CA VAL A 529 16.74 -7.89 -3.89
C VAL A 529 16.58 -7.36 -2.46
N ALA A 530 15.42 -7.55 -1.82
CA ALA A 530 15.12 -6.94 -0.54
C ALA A 530 16.07 -7.33 0.59
N SER A 531 16.68 -8.52 0.53
CA SER A 531 17.74 -8.93 1.46
C SER A 531 19.16 -8.54 1.01
N GLN A 532 19.31 -8.15 -0.25
CA GLN A 532 20.60 -7.92 -0.90
C GLN A 532 20.74 -6.49 -1.44
N TRP A 533 19.81 -5.60 -1.10
CA TRP A 533 19.90 -4.22 -1.53
C TRP A 533 21.24 -3.62 -1.12
N GLU A 534 21.93 -3.07 -2.08
CA GLU A 534 23.07 -2.25 -1.81
C GLU A 534 22.62 -0.95 -1.15
N TRP A 535 22.24 -1.08 0.12
CA TRP A 535 21.92 0.05 0.95
C TRP A 535 23.15 0.92 1.10
N ASN A 536 23.07 2.13 0.59
CA ASN A 536 24.08 3.12 0.89
C ASN A 536 23.70 3.87 2.19
N TRP A 537 23.39 3.11 3.24
CA TRP A 537 23.06 3.66 4.53
C TRP A 537 24.33 4.03 5.28
N THR A 538 24.86 5.21 4.95
CA THR A 538 26.04 5.77 5.61
C THR A 538 25.63 6.72 6.73
N GLN A 539 26.55 6.96 7.67
CA GLN A 539 26.36 8.01 8.66
C GLN A 539 26.29 9.37 7.97
N PRO A 540 25.37 10.29 8.35
CA PRO A 540 25.39 11.66 7.86
C PRO A 540 26.76 12.30 8.02
N ALA A 541 27.15 13.13 7.07
CA ALA A 541 28.42 13.87 7.14
C ALA A 541 28.47 14.74 8.40
N ALA A 542 29.66 14.96 8.95
CA ALA A 542 29.81 15.78 10.13
C ALA A 542 29.19 17.16 9.96
N GLY A 543 28.40 17.60 10.96
CA GLY A 543 27.69 18.87 10.96
C GLY A 543 26.43 18.93 10.08
N THR A 544 25.96 17.80 9.52
CA THR A 544 24.73 17.77 8.69
C THR A 544 23.55 17.08 9.38
N ALA A 545 23.71 16.66 10.62
CA ALA A 545 22.66 16.08 11.45
C ALA A 545 22.89 16.40 12.93
N ALA A 546 21.91 16.14 13.75
CA ALA A 546 22.04 16.04 15.20
C ALA A 546 21.62 14.64 15.64
N SER A 547 22.41 13.98 16.48
CA SER A 547 22.20 12.59 16.85
C SER A 547 22.29 12.38 18.34
N TYR A 548 21.39 11.56 18.89
CA TYR A 548 21.27 11.31 20.32
C TYR A 548 21.08 9.81 20.56
N VAL A 549 21.73 9.29 21.61
CA VAL A 549 21.74 7.85 21.89
C VAL A 549 21.49 7.57 23.37
N THR A 550 20.71 6.54 23.69
CA THR A 550 20.45 6.13 25.08
C THR A 550 21.68 5.47 25.72
N ALA A 551 21.67 5.37 27.04
CA ALA A 551 22.48 4.36 27.72
C ALA A 551 22.08 2.94 27.26
N PRO A 552 22.92 1.91 27.44
CA PRO A 552 22.51 0.53 27.12
C PRO A 552 21.24 0.14 27.88
N LEU A 553 20.25 -0.39 27.16
CA LEU A 553 19.00 -0.87 27.74
C LEU A 553 19.27 -2.06 28.69
N ALA A 554 18.65 -2.04 29.86
CA ALA A 554 18.85 -3.08 30.86
C ALA A 554 18.18 -4.41 30.44
N ASP A 555 17.04 -4.32 29.77
CA ASP A 555 16.21 -5.45 29.36
C ASP A 555 15.85 -5.35 27.87
N ASN A 556 15.35 -6.44 27.28
CA ASN A 556 14.76 -6.40 25.96
C ASN A 556 13.56 -5.45 25.95
N THR A 557 13.57 -4.48 25.05
CA THR A 557 12.52 -3.48 24.89
C THR A 557 11.81 -3.70 23.55
N THR A 558 10.53 -4.09 23.61
CA THR A 558 9.71 -4.29 22.41
C THR A 558 8.91 -3.05 22.14
N VAL A 559 9.03 -2.52 20.94
CA VAL A 559 8.25 -1.36 20.44
C VAL A 559 7.35 -1.86 19.33
N ILE A 560 6.04 -1.54 19.42
CA ILE A 560 5.05 -1.86 18.37
C ILE A 560 4.09 -0.69 18.24
N GLY A 561 4.11 0.00 17.11
CA GLY A 561 3.25 1.13 16.80
C GLY A 561 4.02 2.33 16.26
N ALA A 562 3.33 3.44 16.13
CA ALA A 562 3.93 4.73 15.79
C ALA A 562 4.62 5.36 17.02
N GLY A 563 5.37 6.39 16.79
CA GLY A 563 6.02 7.20 17.83
C GLY A 563 6.14 8.65 17.38
N ALA A 564 6.83 9.45 18.16
CA ALA A 564 7.04 10.86 17.80
C ALA A 564 8.40 11.37 18.29
N VAL A 565 8.99 12.27 17.52
CA VAL A 565 10.12 13.07 17.93
C VAL A 565 9.66 14.52 18.14
N ASN A 566 9.71 14.99 19.37
CA ASN A 566 9.29 16.32 19.78
C ASN A 566 10.52 17.21 19.97
N LEU A 567 10.61 18.28 19.21
CA LEU A 567 11.75 19.17 19.19
C LEU A 567 11.35 20.61 19.55
N TRP A 568 12.23 21.30 20.22
CA TRP A 568 12.28 22.75 20.21
C TRP A 568 13.32 23.14 19.16
N ALA A 569 12.86 23.68 18.02
CA ALA A 569 13.72 23.92 16.87
C ALA A 569 13.67 25.36 16.40
N GLU A 570 14.83 25.87 15.96
CA GLU A 570 15.01 27.15 15.28
C GLU A 570 15.61 26.88 13.90
N SER A 571 15.21 27.64 12.89
CA SER A 571 15.78 27.58 11.54
C SER A 571 16.24 28.96 11.06
N SER A 572 17.36 28.98 10.33
CA SER A 572 17.85 30.18 9.66
C SER A 572 17.01 30.59 8.44
N THR A 573 16.07 29.74 8.01
CA THR A 573 15.16 29.98 6.89
C THR A 573 13.70 29.89 7.36
N PRO A 574 12.77 30.52 6.67
CA PRO A 574 11.35 30.49 7.03
C PRO A 574 10.74 29.07 6.97
N ASN A 575 11.39 28.14 6.31
CA ASN A 575 10.95 26.74 6.22
C ASN A 575 12.15 25.81 6.10
N VAL A 576 12.01 24.61 6.64
CA VAL A 576 12.99 23.53 6.55
C VAL A 576 12.24 22.19 6.65
N ASP A 577 12.73 21.17 6.01
CA ASP A 577 12.17 19.83 6.09
C ASP A 577 13.01 18.98 7.05
N PHE A 578 12.33 18.23 7.91
CA PHE A 578 12.92 17.33 8.90
C PHE A 578 12.72 15.87 8.52
N GLN A 579 13.74 15.07 8.78
CA GLN A 579 13.64 13.63 8.93
C GLN A 579 14.17 13.24 10.31
N ALA A 580 13.46 12.35 10.98
CA ALA A 580 13.91 11.67 12.18
C ALA A 580 14.12 10.19 11.85
N THR A 581 15.34 9.70 12.02
CA THR A 581 15.67 8.28 11.82
C THR A 581 15.90 7.61 13.16
N ILE A 582 15.16 6.54 13.43
CA ILE A 582 15.36 5.68 14.59
C ILE A 582 16.23 4.49 14.18
N SER A 583 17.24 4.17 15.01
CA SER A 583 18.12 3.03 14.81
C SER A 583 18.47 2.33 16.11
N GLU A 584 18.83 1.06 16.03
CA GLU A 584 19.37 0.25 17.13
C GLU A 584 20.89 0.25 17.07
N VAL A 585 21.53 0.85 18.06
CA VAL A 585 22.98 0.67 18.30
C VAL A 585 23.16 -0.61 19.13
N ARG A 586 23.69 -1.62 18.50
CA ARG A 586 23.74 -2.99 18.99
C ARG A 586 24.95 -3.25 19.92
N PRO A 587 24.85 -4.22 20.83
CA PRO A 587 25.97 -4.55 21.72
C PRO A 587 27.19 -5.16 21.02
N ASP A 588 27.02 -5.63 19.74
CA ASP A 588 28.11 -6.13 18.90
C ASP A 588 28.87 -5.02 18.14
N GLY A 589 28.56 -3.74 18.40
CA GLY A 589 29.23 -2.60 17.80
C GLY A 589 28.69 -2.19 16.43
N LYS A 590 27.57 -2.78 16.02
CA LYS A 590 26.87 -2.46 14.76
C LYS A 590 25.63 -1.60 15.02
N GLU A 591 25.10 -1.06 13.95
CA GLU A 591 23.88 -0.25 13.99
C GLU A 591 22.91 -0.75 12.90
N THR A 592 21.65 -0.96 13.30
CA THR A 592 20.57 -1.40 12.43
C THR A 592 19.55 -0.28 12.30
N PHE A 593 19.13 0.05 11.08
CA PHE A 593 17.98 0.92 10.81
C PHE A 593 16.70 0.29 11.39
N VAL A 594 15.80 1.13 11.88
CA VAL A 594 14.49 0.70 12.36
C VAL A 594 13.37 1.43 11.66
N GLN A 595 13.29 2.77 11.78
CA GLN A 595 12.18 3.52 11.17
C GLN A 595 12.52 4.99 10.96
N ASP A 596 11.77 5.63 10.07
CA ASP A 596 11.83 7.06 9.79
C ASP A 596 10.51 7.78 10.11
N GLY A 597 10.60 9.10 10.19
CA GLY A 597 9.47 10.02 10.19
C GLY A 597 9.85 11.35 9.57
N TRP A 598 8.89 12.05 9.02
CA TRP A 598 9.12 13.29 8.26
C TRP A 598 8.18 14.40 8.67
N LEU A 599 8.63 15.64 8.54
CA LEU A 599 7.77 16.81 8.68
C LEU A 599 8.35 18.04 8.00
N ARG A 600 7.54 18.72 7.22
CA ARG A 600 7.80 20.09 6.76
C ARG A 600 7.51 21.08 7.88
N ALA A 601 8.50 21.86 8.30
CA ALA A 601 8.39 22.72 9.49
C ALA A 601 7.25 23.72 9.43
N SER A 602 6.90 24.21 8.24
CA SER A 602 5.74 25.11 8.07
C SER A 602 4.39 24.44 8.31
N GLU A 603 4.34 23.12 8.30
CA GLU A 603 3.14 22.30 8.49
C GLU A 603 3.07 21.63 9.88
N ARG A 604 3.84 22.17 10.85
CA ARG A 604 3.98 21.63 12.20
C ARG A 604 2.76 21.71 13.10
N LYS A 605 1.68 22.40 12.66
CA LYS A 605 0.48 22.52 13.48
C LYS A 605 -0.19 21.16 13.63
N LEU A 606 -0.39 20.73 14.89
CA LEU A 606 -1.04 19.47 15.20
C LEU A 606 -2.56 19.62 15.26
N ALA A 607 -3.26 18.60 14.82
CA ALA A 607 -4.69 18.41 15.06
C ALA A 607 -4.95 18.20 16.57
N THR A 608 -6.12 18.63 17.01
CA THR A 608 -6.57 18.51 18.42
C THR A 608 -7.90 17.79 18.55
N THR A 609 -8.45 17.31 17.46
CA THR A 609 -9.71 16.56 17.37
C THR A 609 -9.56 15.48 16.33
N SER A 610 -10.52 14.57 16.27
CA SER A 610 -10.58 13.52 15.26
C SER A 610 -10.93 13.99 13.84
N GLU A 611 -11.30 15.26 13.66
CA GLU A 611 -11.47 15.83 12.31
C GLU A 611 -10.08 16.13 11.70
N ASN A 612 -9.40 15.11 11.23
CA ASN A 612 -8.05 15.18 10.67
C ASN A 612 -7.85 14.10 9.59
N ILE A 613 -6.68 14.05 8.98
CA ILE A 613 -6.38 13.14 7.87
C ILE A 613 -6.45 11.64 8.22
N LEU A 614 -6.35 11.27 9.50
CA LEU A 614 -6.44 9.89 9.97
C LEU A 614 -7.81 9.54 10.57
N ASP A 615 -8.76 10.47 10.62
CA ASP A 615 -10.10 10.29 11.19
C ASP A 615 -10.08 9.72 12.63
N GLN A 616 -9.09 10.14 13.46
CA GLN A 616 -8.89 9.64 14.81
C GLN A 616 -8.40 10.70 15.80
N GLU A 617 -8.58 10.44 17.10
CA GLU A 617 -8.10 11.30 18.18
C GLU A 617 -6.57 11.27 18.26
N PRO A 618 -5.86 12.42 18.11
CA PRO A 618 -4.42 12.46 18.23
C PRO A 618 -3.94 12.05 19.62
N THR A 619 -2.83 11.34 19.68
CA THR A 619 -2.20 10.88 20.92
C THR A 619 -0.74 11.34 21.01
N ALA A 620 -0.10 11.12 22.16
CA ALA A 620 1.33 11.38 22.30
C ALA A 620 2.21 10.41 21.49
N LEU A 621 1.68 9.22 21.16
CA LEU A 621 2.35 8.23 20.34
C LEU A 621 2.05 8.43 18.86
N GLU A 622 0.96 9.09 18.55
CA GLU A 622 0.51 9.34 17.21
C GLU A 622 -0.04 10.76 17.08
N PRO A 623 0.87 11.76 17.12
CA PRO A 623 0.49 13.14 16.87
C PRO A 623 0.25 13.33 15.36
N ILE A 624 -0.84 14.01 15.03
CA ILE A 624 -1.30 14.17 13.66
C ILE A 624 -1.15 15.61 13.22
N PRO A 625 -0.24 15.95 12.31
CA PRO A 625 -0.19 17.27 11.68
C PRO A 625 -1.48 17.55 10.91
N THR A 626 -1.98 18.78 10.95
CA THR A 626 -3.22 19.13 10.24
C THR A 626 -3.05 19.09 8.73
N LEU A 627 -1.86 19.37 8.24
CA LEU A 627 -1.50 19.45 6.82
C LEU A 627 -2.44 20.36 5.99
N LEU A 628 -3.21 21.24 6.66
CA LEU A 628 -4.13 22.14 6.01
C LEU A 628 -3.40 23.40 5.49
N ALA A 629 -3.71 23.83 4.28
CA ALA A 629 -3.14 25.06 3.70
C ALA A 629 -3.37 26.31 4.59
N SER A 630 -4.48 26.36 5.32
CA SER A 630 -4.79 27.45 6.26
C SER A 630 -3.90 27.46 7.50
N ASP A 631 -3.26 26.35 7.81
CA ASP A 631 -2.47 26.14 9.03
C ASP A 631 -0.96 26.25 8.80
N VAL A 632 -0.57 26.51 7.57
CA VAL A 632 0.84 26.75 7.21
C VAL A 632 1.40 27.95 7.94
N GLN A 633 2.47 27.74 8.69
CA GLN A 633 3.14 28.75 9.48
C GLN A 633 4.66 28.73 9.26
N PRO A 634 5.25 29.77 8.68
CA PRO A 634 6.70 29.89 8.58
C PRO A 634 7.37 29.74 9.94
N MET A 635 8.60 29.23 9.96
CA MET A 635 9.46 29.31 11.15
C MET A 635 9.75 30.77 11.47
N PRO A 636 9.52 31.22 12.73
CA PRO A 636 9.88 32.57 13.13
C PRO A 636 11.40 32.73 13.19
N ALA A 637 11.92 33.90 12.83
CA ALA A 637 13.35 34.13 12.81
C ALA A 637 13.92 34.26 14.23
N ASN A 638 14.98 33.54 14.53
CA ASN A 638 15.69 33.50 15.81
C ASN A 638 14.79 33.19 17.01
N GLU A 639 13.86 32.23 16.83
CA GLU A 639 12.98 31.80 17.90
C GLU A 639 12.82 30.29 17.84
N PHE A 640 12.99 29.61 18.97
CA PHE A 640 12.68 28.18 19.08
C PHE A 640 11.19 27.97 19.19
N VAL A 641 10.67 27.09 18.35
CA VAL A 641 9.26 26.68 18.33
C VAL A 641 9.15 25.16 18.47
N PRO A 642 8.02 24.67 19.01
CA PRO A 642 7.78 23.24 19.06
C PRO A 642 7.56 22.70 17.64
N VAL A 643 8.23 21.57 17.34
CA VAL A 643 8.10 20.79 16.10
C VAL A 643 7.96 19.35 16.52
N THR A 644 6.89 18.68 16.11
CA THR A 644 6.65 17.26 16.38
C THR A 644 6.67 16.50 15.08
N ILE A 645 7.61 15.57 14.93
CA ILE A 645 7.78 14.71 13.76
C ILE A 645 7.10 13.39 14.09
N PRO A 646 5.96 13.04 13.45
CA PRO A 646 5.39 11.70 13.56
C PRO A 646 6.37 10.68 12.99
N LEU A 647 6.54 9.55 13.67
CA LEU A 647 7.27 8.40 13.15
C LEU A 647 6.30 7.45 12.47
N TYR A 648 6.76 6.73 11.45
CA TYR A 648 6.01 5.62 10.92
C TYR A 648 6.03 4.45 11.89
N PHE A 649 5.16 3.47 11.67
CA PHE A 649 5.00 2.34 12.58
C PHE A 649 6.24 1.44 12.55
N GLU A 650 6.61 0.92 13.70
CA GLU A 650 7.65 -0.08 13.87
C GLU A 650 7.12 -1.29 14.65
N GLY A 651 7.76 -2.44 14.46
CA GLY A 651 7.55 -3.65 15.24
C GLY A 651 8.89 -4.28 15.56
N HIS A 652 9.72 -3.61 16.38
CA HIS A 652 11.11 -3.93 16.62
C HIS A 652 11.39 -4.35 18.07
N VAL A 653 12.38 -5.21 18.27
CA VAL A 653 12.85 -5.60 19.59
C VAL A 653 14.29 -5.15 19.78
N TYR A 654 14.48 -4.10 20.56
CA TYR A 654 15.80 -3.69 21.05
C TYR A 654 16.26 -4.67 22.12
N ARG A 655 17.34 -5.40 21.86
CA ARG A 655 17.87 -6.41 22.80
C ARG A 655 18.54 -5.75 24.01
N ALA A 656 18.57 -6.45 25.15
CA ALA A 656 19.32 -5.99 26.32
C ALA A 656 20.78 -5.68 25.97
N GLY A 657 21.25 -4.51 26.37
CA GLY A 657 22.56 -3.98 25.99
C GLY A 657 22.59 -3.16 24.72
N SER A 658 21.53 -3.19 23.89
CA SER A 658 21.35 -2.26 22.76
C SER A 658 21.02 -0.86 23.27
N ARG A 659 21.13 0.12 22.38
CA ARG A 659 20.76 1.52 22.64
C ARG A 659 19.84 1.99 21.53
N ILE A 660 18.87 2.83 21.86
CA ILE A 660 18.04 3.55 20.89
C ILE A 660 18.80 4.80 20.46
N ARG A 661 18.88 5.03 19.17
CA ARG A 661 19.45 6.25 18.59
C ARG A 661 18.38 6.97 17.78
N VAL A 662 18.30 8.28 17.94
CA VAL A 662 17.55 9.17 17.06
C VAL A 662 18.52 10.12 16.36
N THR A 663 18.37 10.23 15.03
CA THR A 663 19.16 11.15 14.20
C THR A 663 18.20 12.09 13.47
N ILE A 664 18.41 13.40 13.64
CA ILE A 664 17.61 14.46 12.98
C ILE A 664 18.45 15.05 11.85
N SER A 665 17.93 15.05 10.66
CA SER A 665 18.61 15.56 9.47
C SER A 665 17.63 16.17 8.45
N ALA A 666 18.14 16.62 7.31
CA ALA A 666 17.30 16.81 6.12
C ALA A 666 16.76 15.45 5.67
N PRO A 667 15.58 15.40 5.02
CA PRO A 667 15.09 14.21 4.36
C PRO A 667 16.13 13.64 3.39
N ASN A 668 16.28 12.33 3.40
CA ASN A 668 17.28 11.62 2.61
C ASN A 668 16.77 10.24 2.18
N GLY A 669 17.59 9.44 1.54
CA GLY A 669 17.23 8.14 0.99
C GLY A 669 17.42 6.97 1.96
N THR A 670 17.26 7.12 3.28
CA THR A 670 17.26 5.98 4.21
C THR A 670 16.08 5.05 3.95
N GLN A 671 14.88 5.59 3.71
CA GLN A 671 13.80 4.79 3.15
C GLN A 671 14.11 4.47 1.69
N PRO A 672 14.16 3.18 1.30
CA PRO A 672 14.54 2.79 -0.05
C PRO A 672 13.62 3.42 -1.11
N ILE A 673 14.22 3.79 -2.24
CA ILE A 673 13.58 4.45 -3.39
C ILE A 673 12.84 5.76 -3.11
N TRP A 674 12.71 6.18 -1.84
CA TRP A 674 12.11 7.47 -1.52
C TRP A 674 13.12 8.60 -1.73
N SER A 675 12.65 9.67 -2.32
CA SER A 675 13.32 10.96 -2.42
C SER A 675 12.27 12.07 -2.31
N PHE A 676 12.71 13.28 -2.03
CA PHE A 676 11.80 14.32 -1.56
C PHE A 676 12.00 15.64 -2.30
N ASP A 677 10.88 16.30 -2.64
CA ASP A 677 10.88 17.70 -3.09
C ASP A 677 11.01 18.63 -1.88
N GLN A 678 12.27 18.86 -1.49
CA GLN A 678 12.59 19.63 -0.28
C GLN A 678 12.44 21.13 -0.49
N THR A 679 12.16 21.85 0.62
CA THR A 679 12.02 23.31 0.60
C THR A 679 13.33 24.06 0.36
N GLN A 680 14.47 23.40 0.56
CA GLN A 680 15.77 23.98 0.25
C GLN A 680 16.11 23.67 -1.21
N PRO A 681 16.18 24.69 -2.11
CA PRO A 681 16.64 24.46 -3.48
C PRO A 681 18.03 23.83 -3.51
N GLU A 682 18.29 23.03 -4.56
CA GLU A 682 19.60 22.41 -4.78
C GLU A 682 20.75 23.40 -4.59
N GLY A 683 21.77 22.99 -3.85
CA GLY A 683 22.93 23.82 -3.51
C GLY A 683 22.68 24.91 -2.46
N THR A 684 21.50 24.91 -1.79
CA THR A 684 21.22 25.78 -0.64
C THR A 684 21.10 24.96 0.63
N THR A 685 21.36 25.60 1.77
CA THR A 685 21.31 24.97 3.09
C THR A 685 20.61 25.87 4.10
N ALA A 686 20.05 25.28 5.14
CA ALA A 686 19.54 25.95 6.31
C ALA A 686 20.31 25.53 7.55
N ARG A 687 20.65 26.47 8.45
CA ARG A 687 21.11 26.10 9.78
C ARG A 687 19.90 25.82 10.66
N VAL A 688 19.91 24.66 11.29
CA VAL A 688 18.90 24.24 12.25
C VAL A 688 19.55 24.12 13.61
N SER A 689 18.85 24.63 14.64
CA SER A 689 19.28 24.52 16.05
C SER A 689 18.18 23.79 16.83
N LEU A 690 18.56 22.87 17.70
CA LEU A 690 17.70 22.08 18.56
C LEU A 690 18.00 22.41 20.02
N GLU A 691 17.02 22.92 20.76
CA GLU A 691 17.18 23.24 22.18
C GLU A 691 16.65 22.10 23.05
N PHE A 692 17.33 21.86 24.15
CA PHE A 692 16.91 20.92 25.19
C PHE A 692 17.18 21.49 26.58
N GLY A 693 16.46 20.98 27.58
CA GLY A 693 16.59 21.40 28.97
C GLY A 693 15.29 21.89 29.58
N PRO A 694 15.30 22.49 30.79
CA PRO A 694 14.09 22.85 31.51
C PRO A 694 13.20 23.85 30.74
N GLY A 695 11.97 23.43 30.40
CA GLY A 695 11.00 24.22 29.65
C GLY A 695 11.09 24.06 28.14
N THR A 696 12.11 23.39 27.62
CA THR A 696 12.31 23.05 26.19
C THR A 696 12.77 21.60 26.07
N GLU A 697 11.98 20.68 26.67
CA GLU A 697 12.30 19.26 26.79
C GLU A 697 12.11 18.53 25.44
N SER A 698 13.04 18.72 24.50
CA SER A 698 13.08 17.93 23.28
C SER A 698 13.27 16.45 23.61
N ASN A 699 12.51 15.57 22.92
CA ASN A 699 12.44 14.15 23.29
C ASN A 699 12.01 13.25 22.11
N VAL A 700 12.22 11.93 22.28
CA VAL A 700 11.56 10.90 21.50
C VAL A 700 10.62 10.09 22.39
N THR A 701 9.42 9.81 21.90
CA THR A 701 8.42 8.99 22.60
C THR A 701 8.04 7.81 21.71
N LEU A 702 8.22 6.57 22.26
CA LEU A 702 7.98 5.32 21.52
C LEU A 702 6.94 4.45 22.25
N PRO A 703 6.15 3.62 21.51
CA PRO A 703 5.14 2.72 22.04
C PRO A 703 5.76 1.42 22.55
N VAL A 704 6.21 1.41 23.79
CA VAL A 704 6.78 0.21 24.43
C VAL A 704 5.68 -0.74 24.87
N VAL A 705 5.77 -2.00 24.45
CA VAL A 705 4.87 -3.08 24.83
C VAL A 705 5.53 -3.94 25.91
N PRO A 706 5.13 -3.80 27.17
CA PRO A 706 5.75 -4.54 28.25
C PRO A 706 5.38 -6.03 28.23
N GLY A 707 6.30 -6.87 28.75
CA GLY A 707 6.02 -8.30 28.97
C GLY A 707 6.08 -9.18 27.73
N VAL A 708 6.50 -8.68 26.59
CA VAL A 708 6.74 -9.51 25.41
C VAL A 708 7.96 -10.42 25.66
N SER A 709 7.72 -11.73 25.64
CA SER A 709 8.80 -12.72 25.76
C SER A 709 9.55 -12.82 24.43
N VAL A 710 10.85 -12.55 24.45
CA VAL A 710 11.75 -12.62 23.29
C VAL A 710 12.56 -13.90 23.37
N PRO A 711 12.26 -14.93 22.57
CA PRO A 711 12.90 -16.25 22.68
C PRO A 711 14.27 -16.33 21.97
N THR A 712 14.58 -15.34 21.13
CA THR A 712 15.78 -15.34 20.26
C THR A 712 16.83 -14.37 20.75
N GLY A 713 18.08 -14.64 20.40
CA GLY A 713 19.21 -13.72 20.61
C GLY A 713 19.17 -12.55 19.63
N LEU A 714 20.29 -11.80 19.62
CA LEU A 714 20.52 -10.72 18.68
C LEU A 714 20.57 -11.28 17.26
N PRO A 715 19.76 -10.75 16.30
CA PRO A 715 19.81 -11.16 14.91
C PRO A 715 21.20 -10.96 14.27
N ALA A 716 21.53 -11.70 13.22
CA ALA A 716 22.72 -11.37 12.44
C ALA A 716 22.58 -9.97 11.81
N CYS A 717 23.69 -9.33 11.50
CA CYS A 717 23.67 -8.00 10.90
C CYS A 717 24.65 -7.97 9.71
N PRO A 718 24.18 -7.83 8.47
CA PRO A 718 22.77 -7.69 8.08
C PRO A 718 22.02 -9.04 8.05
N SER A 719 20.74 -9.05 8.37
CA SER A 719 19.82 -10.14 8.07
C SER A 719 18.37 -9.69 8.02
N LEU A 720 18.02 -8.63 8.75
CA LEU A 720 16.64 -8.13 8.76
C LEU A 720 16.26 -7.53 7.41
N ARG A 721 15.07 -7.82 6.98
CA ARG A 721 14.56 -7.37 5.69
C ARG A 721 14.18 -5.90 5.78
N ASN A 722 14.65 -5.11 4.82
CA ASN A 722 14.53 -3.66 4.77
C ASN A 722 15.08 -2.89 5.98
N GLU A 723 15.87 -3.54 6.80
CA GLU A 723 16.58 -2.92 7.91
C GLU A 723 18.10 -3.03 7.67
N PRO A 724 18.72 -2.07 6.96
CA PRO A 724 20.15 -2.09 6.68
C PRO A 724 20.99 -2.04 7.97
N CYS A 725 22.18 -2.57 7.85
CA CYS A 725 23.14 -2.67 8.95
C CYS A 725 24.48 -2.05 8.55
N ARG A 726 25.11 -1.32 9.49
CA ARG A 726 26.45 -0.73 9.34
C ARG A 726 27.26 -0.90 10.61
N GLU A 727 28.56 -0.61 10.55
CA GLU A 727 29.35 -0.41 11.77
C GLU A 727 28.88 0.87 12.47
N TYR A 728 28.72 0.81 13.78
CA TYR A 728 28.33 1.99 14.56
C TYR A 728 29.50 2.95 14.69
N GLU A 729 29.25 4.20 14.36
CA GLU A 729 30.15 5.33 14.61
C GLU A 729 29.42 6.38 15.47
N ALA A 730 30.07 6.84 16.53
CA ALA A 730 29.55 7.94 17.33
C ALA A 730 29.47 9.21 16.48
N TYR A 731 28.40 9.97 16.66
CA TYR A 731 28.22 11.25 15.97
C TYR A 731 28.47 12.39 16.93
N GLU A 732 29.28 13.36 16.54
CA GLU A 732 29.56 14.57 17.34
C GLU A 732 28.64 15.70 16.87
N ASN A 733 27.71 16.13 17.72
CA ASN A 733 26.86 17.26 17.47
C ASN A 733 27.66 18.58 17.50
N GLU A 734 27.29 19.55 16.66
CA GLU A 734 27.85 20.91 16.73
C GLU A 734 27.15 21.73 17.82
N GLY A 735 27.89 22.25 18.78
CA GLY A 735 27.38 23.25 19.75
C GLY A 735 27.26 22.77 21.19
N SER A 736 27.39 21.48 21.47
CA SER A 736 27.34 20.93 22.84
C SER A 736 28.64 21.11 23.62
#